data_6962766e208262ff75cff85e2b5d11f8
#
_entry.id   6962766e208262ff75cff85e2b5d11f8
#
_cell.length_a   1.000
_cell.length_b   1.000
_cell.length_c   1.000
_cell.angle_alpha   90.00
_cell.angle_beta   90.00
_cell.angle_gamma   90.00
#
_symmetry.space_group_name_H-M   'P 1'
#
loop_
_entity.id
_entity.type
_entity.pdbx_description
1 polymer ?
#
loop_
_entity_poly.entity_id
_entity_poly.type
_entity_poly.pdbx_seq_one_letter_code
_entity_poly.pdbx_strand_id
1 'polypeptide(L)'
;MANELAPDLEILARNAALSRLGEKDREIVYQHLDQMVFARGAVVVREEEPGDDMYFVLEGDAEIARRGLELRVLGPSDHFGELALLGLLPRSATVTALRSLRLARLDRPRYLQLSMEAPHTTLRLLEALLANVATSLIAMTDRVGMLLGERLIPRRAEVTVTLGDAKRTVTTGTRCEELLPAEIDGDAVVACLLDTRLVSLRTPVVSNASVAPLTLATSDGREVFRRSAGLLVLEAAHLAYPDAVVRLGPALDTAQPIEIEGIDEPLAAVGALLDRTLAHLIARRIELAEEIWTVEEARVVLAERGWADAAALLESWRESTVPLVSCGHVQALRNGPVVVHAGVLEGIAITQIDGNGLVLQFGPRGARQLERPANAAPELEVEARVPRWGGEMVEAMRPWREALGVTSVGAFNRSCVSGRVAEIIRVAEGFHEKRLGRIADTIASRRDRLRVISIAGPSSSGKTTLIKRLIIQLEVVGIRSYAVSLDDYYIDRERTPRDEHGDYDFECLEALDRAQLGADVRALLAGERVRMPRFDFKLGVSLPRSSPEIHLGPGEVLLLEGIHGLNPALLGDALAPDQQFRVFIHPASSLPLDRLSRVSPYDLRLLRRIIRDRHTRNVSAAENITRWPSVRRGETIHIYPYLPHADAVFDSSVIYEPAVLKVFAERYLLEVPPEHPAHTTAHRLRQLVDRFVAIYPDHVPPTSILREFIGGSGFEY
;
A
#
# COMPACT_ATOMS: atom_id res chain seq x y z
N MET A 1 26.52 -5.31 -60.78
CA MET A 1 25.40 -6.09 -60.25
C MET A 1 25.72 -7.53 -59.89
N ALA A 2 26.54 -8.28 -60.62
CA ALA A 2 26.91 -9.67 -60.23
C ALA A 2 27.86 -9.81 -59.04
N ASN A 3 28.56 -8.74 -58.65
CA ASN A 3 29.58 -8.75 -57.57
C ASN A 3 29.03 -8.34 -56.19
N GLU A 4 27.79 -7.79 -56.10
CA GLU A 4 27.15 -7.41 -54.85
C GLU A 4 26.15 -8.46 -54.31
N LEU A 5 25.80 -9.44 -55.15
CA LEU A 5 24.87 -10.53 -54.80
C LEU A 5 25.49 -11.59 -53.87
N ALA A 6 26.82 -11.81 -53.96
CA ALA A 6 27.48 -12.86 -53.21
C ALA A 6 27.47 -12.69 -51.67
N PRO A 7 27.72 -11.50 -51.12
CA PRO A 7 27.72 -11.33 -49.65
C PRO A 7 26.35 -11.52 -48.99
N ASP A 8 25.28 -11.01 -49.61
CA ASP A 8 23.90 -11.15 -49.07
C ASP A 8 23.43 -12.58 -49.12
N LEU A 9 23.70 -13.31 -50.20
CA LEU A 9 23.39 -14.73 -50.29
C LEU A 9 24.12 -15.58 -49.26
N GLU A 10 25.36 -15.24 -48.90
CA GLU A 10 26.10 -15.91 -47.83
C GLU A 10 25.45 -15.69 -46.48
N ILE A 11 24.96 -14.47 -46.20
CA ILE A 11 24.24 -14.14 -44.96
C ILE A 11 22.91 -14.91 -44.89
N LEU A 12 22.17 -14.89 -45.98
CA LEU A 12 20.88 -15.62 -46.10
C LEU A 12 21.08 -17.14 -46.00
N ALA A 13 22.17 -17.66 -46.48
CA ALA A 13 22.50 -19.09 -46.37
C ALA A 13 22.69 -19.59 -44.94
N ARG A 14 23.03 -18.66 -43.99
CA ARG A 14 23.13 -18.93 -42.56
C ARG A 14 21.78 -18.77 -41.82
N ASN A 15 20.76 -18.20 -42.46
CA ASN A 15 19.46 -18.04 -41.87
C ASN A 15 18.80 -19.39 -41.53
N ALA A 16 18.19 -19.53 -40.37
CA ALA A 16 17.64 -20.80 -39.87
C ALA A 16 16.61 -21.45 -40.79
N ALA A 17 15.82 -20.62 -41.51
CA ALA A 17 14.86 -21.13 -42.51
C ALA A 17 15.51 -21.34 -43.87
N LEU A 18 16.25 -20.37 -44.38
CA LEU A 18 16.81 -20.41 -45.72
C LEU A 18 17.99 -21.41 -45.89
N SER A 19 18.69 -21.75 -44.78
CA SER A 19 19.73 -22.79 -44.79
C SER A 19 19.21 -24.18 -45.22
N ARG A 20 17.91 -24.41 -45.07
CA ARG A 20 17.26 -25.66 -45.44
C ARG A 20 16.94 -25.73 -46.97
N LEU A 21 17.04 -24.63 -47.68
CA LEU A 21 16.87 -24.55 -49.11
C LEU A 21 18.16 -24.86 -49.89
N GLY A 22 18.03 -25.44 -51.08
CA GLY A 22 19.13 -25.54 -51.98
C GLY A 22 19.61 -24.19 -52.52
N GLU A 23 20.85 -24.11 -53.05
CA GLU A 23 21.46 -22.86 -53.51
C GLU A 23 20.57 -22.14 -54.55
N LYS A 24 20.09 -22.89 -55.52
CA LYS A 24 19.19 -22.37 -56.57
C LYS A 24 17.87 -21.82 -55.98
N ASP A 25 17.29 -22.49 -54.99
CA ASP A 25 16.06 -22.04 -54.37
C ASP A 25 16.30 -20.73 -53.59
N ARG A 26 17.44 -20.60 -52.93
CA ARG A 26 17.84 -19.35 -52.24
C ARG A 26 18.02 -18.18 -53.19
N GLU A 27 18.64 -18.41 -54.33
CA GLU A 27 18.76 -17.39 -55.38
C GLU A 27 17.39 -16.93 -55.90
N ILE A 28 16.47 -17.84 -56.15
CA ILE A 28 15.09 -17.53 -56.55
C ILE A 28 14.38 -16.70 -55.49
N VAL A 29 14.48 -17.09 -54.21
CA VAL A 29 13.88 -16.33 -53.11
C VAL A 29 14.48 -14.93 -53.04
N TYR A 30 15.82 -14.82 -53.13
CA TYR A 30 16.51 -13.55 -53.05
C TYR A 30 16.08 -12.55 -54.14
N GLN A 31 15.83 -13.02 -55.35
CA GLN A 31 15.33 -12.20 -56.45
C GLN A 31 13.96 -11.55 -56.18
N HIS A 32 13.19 -12.11 -55.22
CA HIS A 32 11.87 -11.60 -54.80
C HIS A 32 11.95 -10.76 -53.52
N LEU A 33 13.14 -10.43 -52.97
CA LEU A 33 13.34 -9.61 -51.80
C LEU A 33 13.60 -8.15 -52.14
N ASP A 34 13.01 -7.23 -51.38
CA ASP A 34 13.32 -5.79 -51.42
C ASP A 34 14.32 -5.45 -50.33
N GLN A 35 15.34 -4.66 -50.67
CA GLN A 35 16.27 -4.14 -49.65
C GLN A 35 15.74 -2.84 -49.05
N MET A 36 15.81 -2.77 -47.72
CA MET A 36 15.41 -1.60 -46.96
C MET A 36 16.49 -1.24 -45.94
N VAL A 37 16.67 0.05 -45.68
CA VAL A 37 17.62 0.56 -44.68
C VAL A 37 16.87 1.42 -43.67
N PHE A 38 17.14 1.16 -42.40
CA PHE A 38 16.56 1.88 -41.28
C PHE A 38 17.66 2.55 -40.46
N ALA A 39 17.45 3.80 -40.05
CA ALA A 39 18.35 4.51 -39.16
C ALA A 39 18.23 3.97 -37.71
N ARG A 40 19.26 4.20 -36.90
CA ARG A 40 19.21 3.88 -35.48
C ARG A 40 17.99 4.49 -34.81
N GLY A 41 17.27 3.71 -34.00
CA GLY A 41 16.06 4.11 -33.28
C GLY A 41 14.77 4.09 -34.13
N ALA A 42 14.87 3.76 -35.44
CA ALA A 42 13.67 3.63 -36.26
C ALA A 42 12.89 2.38 -35.89
N VAL A 43 11.56 2.50 -35.76
CA VAL A 43 10.65 1.37 -35.55
C VAL A 43 10.35 0.75 -36.92
N VAL A 44 10.68 -0.52 -37.08
CA VAL A 44 10.44 -1.28 -38.33
C VAL A 44 9.00 -1.78 -38.38
N VAL A 45 8.53 -2.38 -37.29
CA VAL A 45 7.14 -2.86 -37.11
C VAL A 45 6.72 -2.60 -35.67
N ARG A 46 5.39 -2.37 -35.45
CA ARG A 46 4.83 -2.16 -34.12
C ARG A 46 3.93 -3.33 -33.73
N GLU A 47 3.95 -3.70 -32.45
CA GLU A 47 3.05 -4.69 -31.85
C GLU A 47 1.60 -4.31 -32.15
N GLU A 48 0.77 -5.32 -32.43
CA GLU A 48 -0.66 -5.22 -32.76
C GLU A 48 -1.01 -4.51 -34.08
N GLU A 49 -0.06 -3.91 -34.80
CA GLU A 49 -0.31 -3.38 -36.13
C GLU A 49 -0.54 -4.53 -37.14
N PRO A 50 -1.46 -4.35 -38.09
CA PRO A 50 -1.59 -5.29 -39.20
C PRO A 50 -0.32 -5.27 -40.06
N GLY A 51 0.07 -6.41 -40.56
CA GLY A 51 1.22 -6.55 -41.46
C GLY A 51 1.10 -7.80 -42.31
N ASP A 52 1.73 -7.78 -43.49
CA ASP A 52 1.69 -8.86 -44.48
C ASP A 52 3.06 -9.16 -45.10
N ASP A 53 4.12 -8.79 -44.39
CA ASP A 53 5.50 -8.96 -44.82
C ASP A 53 6.38 -9.59 -43.73
N MET A 54 7.50 -10.18 -44.18
CA MET A 54 8.56 -10.67 -43.33
C MET A 54 9.92 -10.05 -43.74
N TYR A 55 10.87 -10.08 -42.82
CA TYR A 55 12.18 -9.46 -42.97
C TYR A 55 13.31 -10.41 -42.61
N PHE A 56 14.39 -10.35 -43.37
CA PHE A 56 15.68 -10.99 -43.07
C PHE A 56 16.70 -9.91 -42.76
N VAL A 57 17.44 -10.07 -41.68
CA VAL A 57 18.51 -9.13 -41.29
C VAL A 57 19.76 -9.41 -42.09
N LEU A 58 20.19 -8.43 -42.89
CA LEU A 58 21.39 -8.49 -43.67
C LEU A 58 22.59 -7.85 -42.95
N GLU A 59 22.35 -6.73 -42.25
CA GLU A 59 23.38 -5.98 -41.51
C GLU A 59 22.72 -5.18 -40.37
N GLY A 60 23.49 -5.03 -39.27
CA GLY A 60 23.02 -4.30 -38.09
C GLY A 60 22.28 -5.18 -37.07
N ASP A 61 21.77 -4.55 -36.03
CA ASP A 61 21.07 -5.21 -34.94
C ASP A 61 19.69 -4.55 -34.71
N ALA A 62 18.68 -5.35 -34.39
CA ALA A 62 17.34 -4.90 -34.07
C ALA A 62 16.85 -5.53 -32.75
N GLU A 63 16.19 -4.74 -31.92
CA GLU A 63 15.54 -5.18 -30.70
C GLU A 63 14.11 -5.63 -30.97
N ILE A 64 13.75 -6.82 -30.48
CA ILE A 64 12.34 -7.24 -30.41
C ILE A 64 11.86 -6.98 -28.99
N ALA A 65 10.83 -6.13 -28.85
CA ALA A 65 10.17 -5.87 -27.58
C ALA A 65 8.68 -6.17 -27.67
N ARG A 66 8.12 -6.71 -26.59
CA ARG A 66 6.69 -6.93 -26.44
C ARG A 66 6.20 -6.29 -25.14
N ARG A 67 5.19 -5.42 -25.24
CA ARG A 67 4.68 -4.64 -24.11
C ARG A 67 5.78 -3.89 -23.36
N GLY A 68 6.78 -3.37 -24.09
CA GLY A 68 7.92 -2.67 -23.52
C GLY A 68 9.02 -3.56 -22.90
N LEU A 69 8.83 -4.87 -22.90
CA LEU A 69 9.84 -5.82 -22.43
C LEU A 69 10.71 -6.28 -23.59
N GLU A 70 12.01 -6.10 -23.50
CA GLU A 70 12.98 -6.65 -24.45
C GLU A 70 12.93 -8.19 -24.41
N LEU A 71 12.66 -8.81 -25.55
CA LEU A 71 12.60 -10.27 -25.67
C LEU A 71 13.90 -10.85 -26.23
N ARG A 72 14.44 -10.18 -27.24
CA ARG A 72 15.59 -10.66 -28.00
C ARG A 72 16.18 -9.56 -28.87
N VAL A 73 17.49 -9.61 -29.09
CA VAL A 73 18.17 -8.85 -30.15
C VAL A 73 18.39 -9.74 -31.35
N LEU A 74 18.02 -9.23 -32.54
CA LEU A 74 18.24 -9.87 -33.82
C LEU A 74 19.53 -9.32 -34.45
N GLY A 75 20.30 -10.21 -35.00
CA GLY A 75 21.51 -9.86 -35.77
C GLY A 75 21.47 -10.37 -37.21
N PRO A 76 22.55 -10.18 -37.99
CA PRO A 76 22.67 -10.70 -39.36
C PRO A 76 22.36 -12.20 -39.42
N SER A 77 21.61 -12.62 -40.44
CA SER A 77 21.04 -13.95 -40.66
C SER A 77 19.79 -14.31 -39.82
N ASP A 78 19.32 -13.44 -38.91
CA ASP A 78 18.01 -13.62 -38.28
C ASP A 78 16.87 -13.19 -39.22
N HIS A 79 15.62 -13.55 -38.86
CA HIS A 79 14.39 -13.10 -39.56
C HIS A 79 13.26 -12.87 -38.56
N PHE A 80 12.24 -12.10 -38.98
CA PHE A 80 11.05 -11.84 -38.22
C PHE A 80 9.87 -11.49 -39.12
N GLY A 81 8.63 -11.58 -38.60
CA GLY A 81 7.42 -11.20 -39.31
C GLY A 81 6.79 -12.33 -40.16
N GLU A 82 7.32 -13.54 -40.08
CA GLU A 82 6.85 -14.73 -40.86
C GLU A 82 5.37 -15.04 -40.59
N LEU A 83 4.88 -14.83 -39.37
CA LEU A 83 3.46 -15.06 -39.02
C LEU A 83 2.52 -14.06 -39.70
N ALA A 84 2.97 -12.83 -39.90
CA ALA A 84 2.20 -11.79 -40.60
C ALA A 84 2.17 -12.06 -42.10
N LEU A 85 3.28 -12.47 -42.71
CA LEU A 85 3.32 -12.85 -44.13
C LEU A 85 2.34 -13.97 -44.45
N LEU A 86 2.20 -14.95 -43.57
CA LEU A 86 1.25 -16.05 -43.72
C LEU A 86 -0.20 -15.60 -43.52
N GLY A 87 -0.46 -14.33 -43.17
CA GLY A 87 -1.79 -13.72 -43.15
C GLY A 87 -2.64 -14.11 -41.95
N LEU A 88 -2.04 -14.57 -40.89
CA LEU A 88 -2.77 -15.19 -39.79
C LEU A 88 -2.93 -14.31 -38.55
N LEU A 89 -2.03 -13.35 -38.28
CA LEU A 89 -2.02 -12.62 -37.03
C LEU A 89 -1.46 -11.19 -37.20
N PRO A 90 -1.88 -10.21 -36.39
CA PRO A 90 -1.19 -8.93 -36.28
C PRO A 90 0.24 -9.11 -35.75
N ARG A 91 1.05 -8.06 -35.82
CA ARG A 91 2.44 -8.07 -35.31
C ARG A 91 2.48 -8.49 -33.85
N SER A 92 3.22 -9.52 -33.53
CA SER A 92 3.32 -10.07 -32.16
C SER A 92 4.25 -9.28 -31.24
N ALA A 93 5.09 -8.38 -31.82
CA ALA A 93 6.07 -7.57 -31.10
C ALA A 93 6.45 -6.32 -31.90
N THR A 94 7.02 -5.33 -31.23
CA THR A 94 7.65 -4.17 -31.82
C THR A 94 9.12 -4.49 -32.14
N VAL A 95 9.59 -4.12 -33.34
CA VAL A 95 10.99 -4.27 -33.75
C VAL A 95 11.60 -2.90 -34.01
N THR A 96 12.70 -2.58 -33.29
CA THR A 96 13.37 -1.28 -33.36
C THR A 96 14.84 -1.46 -33.74
N ALA A 97 15.35 -0.66 -34.65
CA ALA A 97 16.74 -0.69 -35.07
C ALA A 97 17.68 -0.15 -33.96
N LEU A 98 18.60 -0.95 -33.44
CA LEU A 98 19.60 -0.52 -32.46
C LEU A 98 20.80 0.25 -33.10
N ARG A 99 21.06 -0.04 -34.39
CA ARG A 99 22.09 0.61 -35.22
C ARG A 99 21.48 0.90 -36.59
N SER A 100 22.35 1.33 -37.57
CA SER A 100 21.95 1.29 -38.97
C SER A 100 21.62 -0.16 -39.33
N LEU A 101 20.41 -0.41 -39.81
CA LEU A 101 19.88 -1.75 -40.03
C LEU A 101 19.49 -1.91 -41.48
N ARG A 102 20.10 -2.91 -42.17
CA ARG A 102 19.79 -3.30 -43.54
C ARG A 102 19.00 -4.62 -43.55
N LEU A 103 17.82 -4.57 -44.11
CA LEU A 103 16.86 -5.69 -44.18
C LEU A 103 16.52 -6.08 -45.60
N ALA A 104 16.26 -7.36 -45.81
CA ALA A 104 15.64 -7.87 -47.03
C ALA A 104 14.18 -8.24 -46.70
N ARG A 105 13.22 -7.58 -47.35
CA ARG A 105 11.78 -7.74 -47.11
C ARG A 105 11.13 -8.62 -48.16
N LEU A 106 10.30 -9.58 -47.74
CA LEU A 106 9.35 -10.33 -48.57
C LEU A 106 7.94 -9.91 -48.20
N ASP A 107 7.32 -9.09 -49.05
CA ASP A 107 5.92 -8.70 -48.88
C ASP A 107 4.96 -9.72 -49.51
N ARG A 108 3.66 -9.62 -49.19
CA ARG A 108 2.64 -10.53 -49.66
C ARG A 108 2.52 -10.58 -51.21
N PRO A 109 2.53 -9.47 -51.96
CA PRO A 109 2.50 -9.48 -53.40
C PRO A 109 3.65 -10.28 -53.99
N ARG A 110 4.87 -10.07 -53.55
CA ARG A 110 6.06 -10.81 -54.04
C ARG A 110 6.07 -12.27 -53.62
N TYR A 111 5.56 -12.57 -52.43
CA TYR A 111 5.35 -13.97 -52.02
C TYR A 111 4.34 -14.68 -52.96
N LEU A 112 3.25 -14.03 -53.35
CA LEU A 112 2.30 -14.57 -54.30
C LEU A 112 2.90 -14.73 -55.72
N GLN A 113 3.72 -13.74 -56.14
CA GLN A 113 4.47 -13.84 -57.37
C GLN A 113 5.43 -15.04 -57.36
N LEU A 114 6.22 -15.18 -56.30
CA LEU A 114 7.12 -16.33 -56.10
C LEU A 114 6.33 -17.66 -56.14
N SER A 115 5.13 -17.70 -55.56
CA SER A 115 4.31 -18.90 -55.55
C SER A 115 3.79 -19.29 -56.93
N MET A 116 3.62 -18.34 -57.83
CA MET A 116 3.23 -18.59 -59.23
C MET A 116 4.43 -18.94 -60.10
N GLU A 117 5.57 -18.27 -59.91
CA GLU A 117 6.76 -18.46 -60.76
C GLU A 117 7.58 -19.68 -60.36
N ALA A 118 7.66 -19.98 -59.07
CA ALA A 118 8.46 -21.06 -58.51
C ALA A 118 7.73 -21.83 -57.38
N PRO A 119 6.64 -22.56 -57.68
CA PRO A 119 5.82 -23.19 -56.65
C PRO A 119 6.55 -24.22 -55.79
N HIS A 120 7.52 -24.94 -56.32
CA HIS A 120 8.32 -25.88 -55.54
C HIS A 120 9.26 -25.16 -54.55
N THR A 121 9.88 -24.06 -54.96
CA THR A 121 10.70 -23.21 -54.09
C THR A 121 9.87 -22.61 -52.98
N THR A 122 8.66 -22.12 -53.30
CA THR A 122 7.70 -21.58 -52.34
C THR A 122 7.29 -22.63 -51.29
N LEU A 123 6.98 -23.86 -51.74
CA LEU A 123 6.63 -24.94 -50.82
C LEU A 123 7.78 -25.27 -49.87
N ARG A 124 9.01 -25.36 -50.37
CA ARG A 124 10.22 -25.58 -49.52
C ARG A 124 10.45 -24.43 -48.54
N LEU A 125 10.24 -23.19 -48.98
CA LEU A 125 10.30 -22.02 -48.10
C LEU A 125 9.29 -22.12 -46.98
N LEU A 126 8.03 -22.46 -47.26
CA LEU A 126 6.98 -22.66 -46.29
C LEU A 126 7.32 -23.77 -45.28
N GLU A 127 7.76 -24.94 -45.79
CA GLU A 127 8.18 -26.05 -44.94
C GLU A 127 9.33 -25.65 -44.01
N ALA A 128 10.30 -24.86 -44.50
CA ALA A 128 11.41 -24.38 -43.73
C ALA A 128 10.98 -23.36 -42.64
N LEU A 129 10.08 -22.43 -42.98
CA LEU A 129 9.51 -21.46 -42.02
C LEU A 129 8.69 -22.17 -40.94
N LEU A 130 7.81 -23.10 -41.32
CA LEU A 130 7.01 -23.90 -40.38
C LEU A 130 7.90 -24.72 -39.44
N ALA A 131 8.94 -25.36 -39.98
CA ALA A 131 9.88 -26.13 -39.16
C ALA A 131 10.66 -25.23 -38.18
N ASN A 132 10.95 -23.98 -38.56
CA ASN A 132 11.61 -23.03 -37.67
C ASN A 132 10.65 -22.56 -36.55
N VAL A 133 9.42 -22.24 -36.91
CA VAL A 133 8.37 -21.87 -35.91
C VAL A 133 8.13 -23.03 -34.95
N ALA A 134 8.00 -24.29 -35.46
CA ALA A 134 7.85 -25.46 -34.61
C ALA A 134 9.05 -25.67 -33.67
N THR A 135 10.27 -25.53 -34.17
CA THR A 135 11.50 -25.63 -33.35
C THR A 135 11.53 -24.57 -32.27
N SER A 136 11.18 -23.33 -32.61
CA SER A 136 11.10 -22.22 -31.65
C SER A 136 10.04 -22.45 -30.59
N LEU A 137 8.87 -22.97 -30.98
CA LEU A 137 7.77 -23.31 -30.06
C LEU A 137 8.19 -24.44 -29.10
N ILE A 138 8.84 -25.49 -29.59
CA ILE A 138 9.35 -26.59 -28.74
C ILE A 138 10.38 -26.04 -27.75
N ALA A 139 11.36 -25.27 -28.21
CA ALA A 139 12.38 -24.68 -27.34
C ALA A 139 11.77 -23.75 -26.28
N MET A 140 10.76 -22.95 -26.64
CA MET A 140 10.01 -22.11 -25.71
C MET A 140 9.23 -22.97 -24.71
N THR A 141 8.57 -24.03 -25.17
CA THR A 141 7.82 -24.96 -24.30
C THR A 141 8.76 -25.66 -23.32
N ASP A 142 9.93 -26.10 -23.78
CA ASP A 142 10.95 -26.71 -22.91
C ASP A 142 11.48 -25.71 -21.88
N ARG A 143 11.73 -24.47 -22.29
CA ARG A 143 12.19 -23.40 -21.40
C ARG A 143 11.12 -23.05 -20.36
N VAL A 144 9.87 -22.91 -20.77
CA VAL A 144 8.71 -22.74 -19.87
C VAL A 144 8.57 -23.96 -18.95
N GLY A 145 8.73 -25.17 -19.47
CA GLY A 145 8.74 -26.41 -18.68
C GLY A 145 9.85 -26.44 -17.64
N MET A 146 11.06 -26.03 -17.97
CA MET A 146 12.18 -25.91 -17.03
C MET A 146 11.90 -24.86 -15.95
N LEU A 147 11.41 -23.66 -16.33
CA LEU A 147 11.06 -22.59 -15.40
C LEU A 147 9.88 -22.96 -14.50
N LEU A 148 8.93 -23.76 -14.99
CA LEU A 148 7.80 -24.26 -14.23
C LEU A 148 8.16 -25.52 -13.43
N GLY A 149 9.22 -26.24 -13.76
CA GLY A 149 9.66 -27.46 -13.06
C GLY A 149 10.04 -27.21 -11.60
N GLU A 150 10.43 -26.00 -11.24
CA GLU A 150 10.66 -25.55 -9.86
C GLU A 150 9.38 -25.02 -9.16
N ARG A 151 8.25 -24.93 -9.84
CA ARG A 151 6.98 -24.48 -9.29
C ARG A 151 5.99 -25.62 -9.20
N LEU A 152 5.10 -25.57 -8.21
CA LEU A 152 3.95 -26.48 -8.12
C LEU A 152 3.05 -26.31 -9.34
N ILE A 153 3.15 -27.22 -10.29
CA ILE A 153 2.24 -27.29 -11.45
C ILE A 153 1.04 -28.14 -11.02
N PRO A 154 -0.19 -27.62 -11.08
CA PRO A 154 -1.37 -28.42 -10.80
C PRO A 154 -1.45 -29.59 -11.77
N ARG A 155 -1.56 -30.81 -11.23
CA ARG A 155 -1.69 -32.04 -12.06
C ARG A 155 -3.14 -32.36 -12.43
N ARG A 156 -4.11 -31.64 -11.85
CA ARG A 156 -5.53 -31.80 -12.15
C ARG A 156 -5.91 -30.89 -13.31
N ALA A 157 -6.63 -31.44 -14.29
CA ALA A 157 -7.14 -30.66 -15.40
C ALA A 157 -8.30 -29.74 -14.97
N GLU A 158 -9.04 -30.14 -13.95
CA GLU A 158 -10.22 -29.42 -13.46
C GLU A 158 -10.16 -29.27 -11.93
N VAL A 159 -10.75 -28.18 -11.46
CA VAL A 159 -10.90 -27.85 -10.05
C VAL A 159 -12.34 -27.42 -9.75
N THR A 160 -12.78 -27.62 -8.52
CA THR A 160 -14.10 -27.20 -8.06
C THR A 160 -14.00 -25.84 -7.38
N VAL A 161 -14.75 -24.87 -7.87
CA VAL A 161 -14.84 -23.51 -7.30
C VAL A 161 -16.19 -23.35 -6.62
N THR A 162 -16.19 -22.83 -5.40
CA THR A 162 -17.39 -22.46 -4.65
C THR A 162 -17.61 -20.94 -4.77
N LEU A 163 -18.78 -20.55 -5.30
CA LEU A 163 -19.22 -19.17 -5.50
C LEU A 163 -20.49 -18.94 -4.68
N GLY A 164 -20.36 -18.37 -3.48
CA GLY A 164 -21.47 -18.37 -2.51
C GLY A 164 -21.90 -19.80 -2.18
N ASP A 165 -23.16 -20.14 -2.41
CA ASP A 165 -23.71 -21.48 -2.18
C ASP A 165 -23.54 -22.43 -3.39
N ALA A 166 -23.13 -21.92 -4.55
CA ALA A 166 -23.01 -22.69 -5.78
C ALA A 166 -21.60 -23.29 -5.95
N LYS A 167 -21.54 -24.55 -6.40
CA LYS A 167 -20.28 -25.19 -6.79
C LYS A 167 -20.22 -25.33 -8.31
N ARG A 168 -19.09 -24.98 -8.89
CA ARG A 168 -18.82 -25.04 -10.32
C ARG A 168 -17.49 -25.74 -10.59
N THR A 169 -17.45 -26.69 -11.51
CA THR A 169 -16.21 -27.29 -11.99
C THR A 169 -15.69 -26.46 -13.16
N VAL A 170 -14.43 -26.08 -13.09
CA VAL A 170 -13.76 -25.23 -14.10
C VAL A 170 -12.38 -25.80 -14.43
N THR A 171 -11.86 -25.45 -15.60
CA THR A 171 -10.50 -25.83 -16.01
C THR A 171 -9.48 -25.19 -15.06
N THR A 172 -8.48 -25.96 -14.66
CA THR A 172 -7.38 -25.44 -13.84
C THR A 172 -6.67 -24.29 -14.56
N GLY A 173 -6.50 -23.16 -13.86
CA GLY A 173 -5.94 -21.94 -14.46
C GLY A 173 -6.99 -20.92 -14.93
N THR A 174 -8.29 -21.23 -14.84
CA THR A 174 -9.37 -20.25 -15.06
C THR A 174 -9.15 -19.06 -14.12
N ARG A 175 -9.21 -17.83 -14.63
CA ARG A 175 -8.99 -16.62 -13.84
C ARG A 175 -10.23 -16.26 -13.02
N CYS A 176 -10.03 -15.61 -11.88
CA CYS A 176 -11.14 -15.17 -11.03
C CYS A 176 -12.10 -14.22 -11.75
N GLU A 177 -11.61 -13.36 -12.66
CA GLU A 177 -12.44 -12.46 -13.48
C GLU A 177 -13.44 -13.19 -14.41
N GLU A 178 -13.12 -14.40 -14.83
CA GLU A 178 -14.00 -15.23 -15.67
C GLU A 178 -15.12 -15.89 -14.85
N LEU A 179 -14.98 -15.91 -13.53
CA LEU A 179 -15.90 -16.57 -12.60
C LEU A 179 -16.86 -15.60 -11.91
N LEU A 180 -16.51 -14.32 -11.87
CA LEU A 180 -17.20 -13.30 -11.12
C LEU A 180 -17.89 -12.29 -12.04
N PRO A 181 -19.01 -11.67 -11.61
CA PRO A 181 -19.60 -10.56 -12.36
C PRO A 181 -18.67 -9.34 -12.29
N ALA A 182 -18.75 -8.47 -13.29
CA ALA A 182 -17.98 -7.23 -13.30
C ALA A 182 -18.46 -6.21 -12.27
N GLU A 183 -19.74 -6.25 -11.89
CA GLU A 183 -20.38 -5.35 -10.94
C GLU A 183 -21.36 -6.10 -10.04
N ILE A 184 -21.53 -5.62 -8.82
CA ILE A 184 -22.52 -6.10 -7.84
C ILE A 184 -23.18 -4.86 -7.21
N ASP A 185 -24.50 -4.80 -7.24
CA ASP A 185 -25.31 -3.69 -6.71
C ASP A 185 -24.88 -2.30 -7.25
N GLY A 186 -24.34 -2.26 -8.48
CA GLY A 186 -23.84 -1.06 -9.14
C GLY A 186 -22.41 -0.64 -8.74
N ASP A 187 -21.74 -1.41 -7.90
CA ASP A 187 -20.33 -1.22 -7.56
C ASP A 187 -19.45 -2.21 -8.35
N ALA A 188 -18.35 -1.71 -8.93
CA ALA A 188 -17.40 -2.54 -9.64
C ALA A 188 -16.73 -3.55 -8.70
N VAL A 189 -16.54 -4.78 -9.18
CA VAL A 189 -15.72 -5.78 -8.49
C VAL A 189 -14.26 -5.46 -8.75
N VAL A 190 -13.52 -5.11 -7.70
CA VAL A 190 -12.14 -4.60 -7.77
C VAL A 190 -11.07 -5.67 -7.50
N ALA A 191 -11.44 -6.72 -6.78
CA ALA A 191 -10.60 -7.85 -6.41
C ALA A 191 -11.47 -9.01 -5.95
N CYS A 192 -10.88 -10.11 -5.48
CA CYS A 192 -11.62 -11.19 -4.86
C CYS A 192 -10.85 -11.83 -3.69
N LEU A 193 -11.58 -12.54 -2.85
CA LEU A 193 -11.00 -13.51 -1.93
C LEU A 193 -10.95 -14.87 -2.61
N LEU A 194 -9.77 -15.44 -2.73
CA LEU A 194 -9.54 -16.83 -3.10
C LEU A 194 -9.29 -17.60 -1.81
N ASP A 195 -10.28 -18.34 -1.34
CA ASP A 195 -10.45 -18.78 0.04
C ASP A 195 -10.44 -17.55 0.96
N THR A 196 -9.42 -17.38 1.79
CA THR A 196 -9.23 -16.22 2.66
C THR A 196 -8.08 -15.31 2.21
N ARG A 197 -7.59 -15.46 0.98
CA ARG A 197 -6.51 -14.62 0.43
C ARG A 197 -7.07 -13.55 -0.46
N LEU A 198 -6.71 -12.32 -0.20
CA LEU A 198 -7.00 -11.18 -1.06
C LEU A 198 -6.11 -11.26 -2.31
N VAL A 199 -6.72 -11.40 -3.48
CA VAL A 199 -6.03 -11.59 -4.76
C VAL A 199 -6.62 -10.72 -5.87
N SER A 200 -5.82 -10.49 -6.92
CA SER A 200 -6.28 -9.84 -8.14
C SER A 200 -7.31 -10.70 -8.88
N LEU A 201 -8.19 -10.06 -9.62
CA LEU A 201 -9.14 -10.74 -10.51
C LEU A 201 -8.45 -11.57 -11.59
N ARG A 202 -7.18 -11.27 -11.92
CA ARG A 202 -6.37 -12.06 -12.87
C ARG A 202 -5.72 -13.31 -12.26
N THR A 203 -5.87 -13.54 -10.97
CA THR A 203 -5.28 -14.71 -10.32
C THR A 203 -5.93 -15.98 -10.83
N PRO A 204 -5.13 -16.96 -11.32
CA PRO A 204 -5.65 -18.24 -11.77
C PRO A 204 -6.04 -19.13 -10.58
N VAL A 205 -7.16 -19.82 -10.68
CA VAL A 205 -7.56 -20.84 -9.72
C VAL A 205 -6.88 -22.16 -10.07
N VAL A 206 -6.03 -22.65 -9.17
CA VAL A 206 -5.18 -23.83 -9.40
C VAL A 206 -5.50 -25.01 -8.47
N SER A 207 -6.41 -24.82 -7.54
CA SER A 207 -6.90 -25.85 -6.60
C SER A 207 -8.37 -25.62 -6.30
N ASN A 208 -9.02 -26.62 -5.68
CA ASN A 208 -10.38 -26.40 -5.16
C ASN A 208 -10.35 -25.24 -4.17
N ALA A 209 -11.21 -24.24 -4.36
CA ALA A 209 -11.22 -23.02 -3.56
C ALA A 209 -12.62 -22.38 -3.55
N SER A 210 -12.85 -21.49 -2.59
CA SER A 210 -13.95 -20.52 -2.62
C SER A 210 -13.49 -19.23 -3.27
N VAL A 211 -14.35 -18.61 -4.09
CA VAL A 211 -14.08 -17.30 -4.70
C VAL A 211 -15.21 -16.36 -4.32
N ALA A 212 -14.87 -15.28 -3.63
CA ALA A 212 -15.82 -14.24 -3.22
C ALA A 212 -15.41 -12.88 -3.79
N PRO A 213 -16.32 -12.15 -4.46
CA PRO A 213 -16.04 -10.84 -5.04
C PRO A 213 -15.87 -9.78 -3.95
N LEU A 214 -15.04 -8.77 -4.22
CA LEU A 214 -14.84 -7.60 -3.38
C LEU A 214 -15.14 -6.33 -4.17
N THR A 215 -16.06 -5.52 -3.63
CA THR A 215 -16.42 -4.20 -4.15
C THR A 215 -15.98 -3.10 -3.19
N LEU A 216 -16.21 -1.84 -3.53
CA LEU A 216 -15.94 -0.69 -2.67
C LEU A 216 -16.80 -0.65 -1.40
N ALA A 217 -17.84 -1.47 -1.30
CA ALA A 217 -18.61 -1.66 -0.06
C ALA A 217 -17.75 -2.27 1.07
N THR A 218 -16.70 -3.04 0.71
CA THR A 218 -15.82 -3.70 1.68
C THR A 218 -14.57 -2.85 1.98
N SER A 219 -14.01 -2.99 3.19
CA SER A 219 -12.74 -2.33 3.55
C SER A 219 -11.57 -2.79 2.67
N ASP A 220 -11.49 -4.08 2.37
CA ASP A 220 -10.42 -4.64 1.54
C ASP A 220 -10.51 -4.17 0.09
N GLY A 221 -11.73 -4.07 -0.46
CA GLY A 221 -11.95 -3.51 -1.79
C GLY A 221 -11.52 -2.03 -1.89
N ARG A 222 -11.81 -1.23 -0.86
CA ARG A 222 -11.34 0.17 -0.80
C ARG A 222 -9.81 0.27 -0.70
N GLU A 223 -9.17 -0.62 0.02
CA GLU A 223 -7.70 -0.70 0.10
C GLU A 223 -7.09 -1.00 -1.28
N VAL A 224 -7.68 -1.93 -2.03
CA VAL A 224 -7.26 -2.24 -3.42
C VAL A 224 -7.43 -1.01 -4.32
N PHE A 225 -8.58 -0.34 -4.24
CA PHE A 225 -8.88 0.87 -5.00
C PHE A 225 -7.85 1.99 -4.72
N ARG A 226 -7.59 2.30 -3.44
CA ARG A 226 -6.64 3.34 -3.04
C ARG A 226 -5.22 3.04 -3.50
N ARG A 227 -4.77 1.80 -3.35
CA ARG A 227 -3.44 1.37 -3.82
C ARG A 227 -3.31 1.52 -5.33
N SER A 228 -4.34 1.12 -6.06
CA SER A 228 -4.38 1.25 -7.52
C SER A 228 -4.40 2.71 -7.96
N ALA A 229 -5.18 3.55 -7.29
CA ALA A 229 -5.20 5.00 -7.52
C ALA A 229 -3.83 5.63 -7.26
N GLY A 230 -3.17 5.23 -6.17
CA GLY A 230 -1.82 5.68 -5.85
C GLY A 230 -0.79 5.29 -6.92
N LEU A 231 -0.83 4.05 -7.42
CA LEU A 231 0.05 3.59 -8.48
C LEU A 231 -0.18 4.41 -9.77
N LEU A 232 -1.43 4.70 -10.10
CA LEU A 232 -1.78 5.52 -11.26
C LEU A 232 -1.31 6.97 -11.14
N VAL A 233 -1.34 7.54 -9.92
CA VAL A 233 -0.77 8.89 -9.64
C VAL A 233 0.72 8.90 -9.88
N LEU A 234 1.44 7.87 -9.48
CA LEU A 234 2.89 7.76 -9.71
C LEU A 234 3.22 7.66 -11.21
N GLU A 235 2.41 6.95 -12.00
CA GLU A 235 2.54 6.93 -13.48
C GLU A 235 2.23 8.29 -14.08
N ALA A 236 1.16 8.96 -13.64
CA ALA A 236 0.82 10.32 -14.08
C ALA A 236 1.96 11.31 -13.77
N ALA A 237 2.58 11.16 -12.59
CA ALA A 237 3.71 11.98 -12.20
C ALA A 237 4.96 11.69 -13.04
N HIS A 238 5.24 10.44 -13.33
CA HIS A 238 6.37 10.06 -14.21
C HIS A 238 6.22 10.62 -15.63
N LEU A 239 4.99 10.58 -16.18
CA LEU A 239 4.71 11.12 -17.51
C LEU A 239 4.80 12.64 -17.57
N ALA A 240 4.35 13.34 -16.50
CA ALA A 240 4.35 14.80 -16.45
C ALA A 240 5.71 15.38 -16.04
N TYR A 241 6.40 14.73 -15.12
CA TYR A 241 7.66 15.18 -14.51
C TYR A 241 8.62 13.97 -14.30
N PRO A 242 9.29 13.49 -15.35
CA PRO A 242 10.12 12.26 -15.29
C PRO A 242 11.25 12.31 -14.24
N ASP A 243 11.80 13.51 -13.99
CA ASP A 243 12.93 13.72 -13.07
C ASP A 243 12.49 13.99 -11.62
N ALA A 244 11.19 14.18 -11.38
CA ALA A 244 10.68 14.46 -10.04
C ALA A 244 10.60 13.20 -9.18
N VAL A 245 10.79 13.39 -7.89
CA VAL A 245 10.54 12.34 -6.89
C VAL A 245 9.17 12.56 -6.27
N VAL A 246 8.22 11.68 -6.62
CA VAL A 246 6.87 11.71 -6.07
C VAL A 246 6.68 10.49 -5.17
N ARG A 247 6.14 10.73 -3.96
CA ARG A 247 5.81 9.70 -2.97
C ARG A 247 4.40 9.92 -2.45
N LEU A 248 3.75 8.83 -2.05
CA LEU A 248 2.46 8.91 -1.39
C LEU A 248 2.64 8.91 0.12
N GLY A 249 1.98 9.84 0.78
CA GLY A 249 1.87 9.91 2.23
C GLY A 249 0.92 8.83 2.79
N PRO A 250 0.69 8.81 4.11
CA PRO A 250 -0.27 7.90 4.71
C PRO A 250 -1.70 8.22 4.22
N ALA A 251 -2.44 7.18 3.81
CA ALA A 251 -3.84 7.33 3.42
C ALA A 251 -4.70 7.66 4.64
N LEU A 252 -5.45 8.73 4.53
CA LEU A 252 -6.48 9.16 5.47
C LEU A 252 -7.83 8.93 4.78
N ASP A 253 -8.84 8.54 5.50
CA ASP A 253 -10.11 7.97 4.99
C ASP A 253 -10.56 8.38 3.58
N THR A 254 -10.58 9.66 3.24
CA THR A 254 -11.04 10.19 1.95
C THR A 254 -9.92 10.73 1.06
N ALA A 255 -8.71 10.90 1.58
CA ALA A 255 -7.61 11.53 0.88
C ALA A 255 -6.25 10.90 1.23
N GLN A 256 -5.27 11.10 0.34
CA GLN A 256 -3.89 10.68 0.53
C GLN A 256 -2.94 11.83 0.11
N PRO A 257 -2.07 12.31 0.99
CA PRO A 257 -1.08 13.32 0.65
C PRO A 257 -0.14 12.85 -0.45
N ILE A 258 0.25 13.78 -1.33
CA ILE A 258 1.25 13.59 -2.37
C ILE A 258 2.47 14.43 -1.99
N GLU A 259 3.59 13.78 -1.70
CA GLU A 259 4.88 14.41 -1.43
C GLU A 259 5.64 14.54 -2.73
N ILE A 260 6.09 15.75 -3.08
CA ILE A 260 6.77 16.04 -4.36
C ILE A 260 8.08 16.76 -4.09
N GLU A 261 9.16 16.28 -4.70
CA GLU A 261 10.48 16.87 -4.64
C GLU A 261 11.05 17.06 -6.06
N GLY A 262 11.81 18.13 -6.29
CA GLY A 262 12.48 18.37 -7.58
C GLY A 262 11.62 19.09 -8.62
N ILE A 263 10.57 19.83 -8.20
CA ILE A 263 9.76 20.66 -9.07
C ILE A 263 9.74 22.10 -8.51
N ASP A 264 10.11 23.05 -9.35
CA ASP A 264 10.14 24.49 -8.99
C ASP A 264 8.84 25.23 -9.38
N GLU A 265 7.90 24.56 -10.01
CA GLU A 265 6.62 25.14 -10.43
C GLU A 265 5.66 25.35 -9.24
N PRO A 266 4.72 26.31 -9.33
CA PRO A 266 3.68 26.47 -8.32
C PRO A 266 2.83 25.18 -8.17
N LEU A 267 2.60 24.74 -6.93
CA LEU A 267 1.85 23.49 -6.64
C LEU A 267 0.47 23.43 -7.31
N ALA A 268 -0.20 24.56 -7.49
CA ALA A 268 -1.48 24.62 -8.22
C ALA A 268 -1.34 24.19 -9.69
N ALA A 269 -0.26 24.60 -10.36
CA ALA A 269 0.01 24.20 -11.74
C ALA A 269 0.38 22.72 -11.83
N VAL A 270 1.23 22.27 -10.92
CA VAL A 270 1.62 20.86 -10.79
C VAL A 270 0.38 19.97 -10.55
N GLY A 271 -0.46 20.34 -9.57
CA GLY A 271 -1.70 19.60 -9.27
C GLY A 271 -2.64 19.51 -10.46
N ALA A 272 -2.85 20.64 -11.17
CA ALA A 272 -3.71 20.69 -12.36
C ALA A 272 -3.16 19.85 -13.53
N LEU A 273 -1.85 19.76 -13.72
CA LEU A 273 -1.24 18.92 -14.75
C LEU A 273 -1.37 17.44 -14.38
N LEU A 274 -1.05 17.09 -13.14
CA LEU A 274 -1.18 15.70 -12.64
C LEU A 274 -2.63 15.20 -12.73
N ASP A 275 -3.60 16.05 -12.37
CA ASP A 275 -5.03 15.68 -12.41
C ASP A 275 -5.50 15.43 -13.86
N ARG A 276 -5.11 16.31 -14.81
CA ARG A 276 -5.40 16.09 -16.24
C ARG A 276 -4.76 14.81 -16.78
N THR A 277 -3.51 14.54 -16.42
CA THR A 277 -2.81 13.33 -16.85
C THR A 277 -3.47 12.09 -16.25
N LEU A 278 -3.85 12.15 -14.98
CA LEU A 278 -4.58 11.09 -14.27
C LEU A 278 -5.92 10.78 -14.98
N ALA A 279 -6.72 11.82 -15.27
CA ALA A 279 -7.98 11.67 -16.00
C ALA A 279 -7.79 11.04 -17.40
N HIS A 280 -6.71 11.40 -18.11
CA HIS A 280 -6.37 10.81 -19.40
C HIS A 280 -6.04 9.30 -19.29
N LEU A 281 -5.27 8.89 -18.28
CA LEU A 281 -4.93 7.48 -18.04
C LEU A 281 -6.18 6.65 -17.69
N ILE A 282 -7.10 7.21 -16.89
CA ILE A 282 -8.39 6.58 -16.56
C ILE A 282 -9.23 6.38 -17.82
N ALA A 283 -9.38 7.44 -18.64
CA ALA A 283 -10.17 7.38 -19.87
C ALA A 283 -9.61 6.35 -20.88
N ARG A 284 -8.29 6.19 -20.93
CA ARG A 284 -7.61 5.17 -21.76
C ARG A 284 -7.67 3.76 -21.15
N ARG A 285 -8.21 3.60 -19.95
CA ARG A 285 -8.30 2.31 -19.24
C ARG A 285 -6.94 1.61 -19.15
N ILE A 286 -5.86 2.36 -18.85
CA ILE A 286 -4.51 1.80 -18.75
C ILE A 286 -4.52 0.56 -17.86
N GLU A 287 -3.82 -0.47 -18.28
CA GLU A 287 -3.68 -1.74 -17.56
C GLU A 287 -2.79 -1.58 -16.32
N LEU A 288 -3.23 -2.18 -15.21
CA LEU A 288 -2.39 -2.40 -14.04
C LEU A 288 -2.11 -3.90 -13.94
N ALA A 289 -0.86 -4.28 -13.72
CA ALA A 289 -0.46 -5.67 -13.70
C ALA A 289 0.25 -6.06 -12.40
N GLU A 290 0.27 -7.35 -12.12
CA GLU A 290 1.07 -7.96 -11.07
C GLU A 290 2.12 -8.84 -11.71
N GLU A 291 3.38 -8.68 -11.32
CA GLU A 291 4.53 -9.35 -11.90
C GLU A 291 5.34 -10.02 -10.82
N ILE A 292 6.05 -11.08 -11.15
CA ILE A 292 6.99 -11.73 -10.23
C ILE A 292 8.38 -11.65 -10.89
N TRP A 293 9.26 -10.91 -10.23
CA TRP A 293 10.62 -10.70 -10.69
C TRP A 293 11.60 -11.43 -9.79
N THR A 294 12.83 -11.70 -10.28
CA THR A 294 13.91 -12.07 -9.38
C THR A 294 14.30 -10.86 -8.53
N VAL A 295 14.72 -11.11 -7.29
CA VAL A 295 15.13 -10.02 -6.39
C VAL A 295 16.31 -9.23 -6.94
N GLU A 296 17.23 -9.91 -7.63
CA GLU A 296 18.39 -9.27 -8.23
C GLU A 296 18.00 -8.28 -9.33
N GLU A 297 17.18 -8.71 -10.31
CA GLU A 297 16.70 -7.85 -11.38
C GLU A 297 15.87 -6.69 -10.84
N ALA A 298 14.92 -6.98 -9.94
CA ALA A 298 14.07 -5.95 -9.34
C ALA A 298 14.92 -4.88 -8.62
N ARG A 299 15.94 -5.30 -7.87
CA ARG A 299 16.83 -4.38 -7.14
C ARG A 299 17.58 -3.46 -8.08
N VAL A 300 18.13 -3.99 -9.18
CA VAL A 300 18.87 -3.20 -10.18
C VAL A 300 17.94 -2.20 -10.86
N VAL A 301 16.83 -2.67 -11.41
CA VAL A 301 15.88 -1.83 -12.15
C VAL A 301 15.26 -0.75 -11.27
N LEU A 302 14.85 -1.09 -10.04
CA LEU A 302 14.30 -0.11 -9.09
C LEU A 302 15.34 0.95 -8.70
N ALA A 303 16.62 0.56 -8.52
CA ALA A 303 17.70 1.50 -8.23
C ALA A 303 17.95 2.46 -9.42
N GLU A 304 18.06 1.93 -10.64
CA GLU A 304 18.26 2.71 -11.87
C GLU A 304 17.13 3.71 -12.13
N ARG A 305 15.89 3.35 -11.77
CA ARG A 305 14.71 4.22 -11.88
C ARG A 305 14.54 5.17 -10.69
N GLY A 306 15.54 5.25 -9.79
CA GLY A 306 15.51 6.13 -8.63
C GLY A 306 14.62 5.67 -7.47
N TRP A 307 14.13 4.42 -7.46
CA TRP A 307 13.35 3.84 -6.36
C TRP A 307 14.27 3.25 -5.27
N ALA A 308 15.18 4.08 -4.77
CA ALA A 308 16.23 3.67 -3.84
C ALA A 308 15.69 3.01 -2.56
N ASP A 309 14.52 3.45 -2.07
CA ASP A 309 13.88 2.91 -0.86
C ASP A 309 13.47 1.44 -1.07
N ALA A 310 12.82 1.15 -2.21
CA ALA A 310 12.43 -0.21 -2.59
C ALA A 310 13.66 -1.10 -2.82
N ALA A 311 14.65 -0.60 -3.55
CA ALA A 311 15.90 -1.34 -3.80
C ALA A 311 16.63 -1.70 -2.49
N ALA A 312 16.69 -0.75 -1.54
CA ALA A 312 17.26 -0.98 -0.22
C ALA A 312 16.48 -2.03 0.61
N LEU A 313 15.15 -2.07 0.48
CA LEU A 313 14.33 -3.08 1.15
C LEU A 313 14.63 -4.49 0.63
N LEU A 314 14.89 -4.62 -0.68
CA LEU A 314 15.22 -5.89 -1.31
C LEU A 314 16.57 -6.47 -0.86
N GLU A 315 17.47 -5.69 -0.26
CA GLU A 315 18.73 -6.22 0.33
C GLU A 315 18.47 -7.17 1.52
N SER A 316 17.36 -6.96 2.24
CA SER A 316 16.96 -7.81 3.36
C SER A 316 15.84 -8.80 3.01
N TRP A 317 15.50 -8.92 1.72
CA TRP A 317 14.46 -9.83 1.24
C TRP A 317 14.91 -11.28 1.34
N ARG A 318 14.04 -12.18 1.81
CA ARG A 318 14.41 -13.56 2.11
C ARG A 318 14.20 -14.54 0.97
N GLU A 319 13.27 -14.21 0.07
CA GLU A 319 12.89 -15.07 -1.05
C GLU A 319 13.73 -14.72 -2.29
N SER A 320 13.85 -15.65 -3.22
CA SER A 320 14.55 -15.43 -4.50
C SER A 320 13.75 -14.56 -5.48
N THR A 321 12.46 -14.42 -5.24
CA THR A 321 11.56 -13.63 -6.09
C THR A 321 10.81 -12.59 -5.29
N VAL A 322 10.43 -11.50 -5.95
CA VAL A 322 9.63 -10.42 -5.37
C VAL A 322 8.42 -10.13 -6.24
N PRO A 323 7.21 -10.08 -5.64
CA PRO A 323 6.03 -9.63 -6.36
C PRO A 323 6.03 -8.11 -6.49
N LEU A 324 5.84 -7.62 -7.71
CA LEU A 324 5.70 -6.20 -8.04
C LEU A 324 4.28 -5.92 -8.57
N VAL A 325 3.87 -4.67 -8.50
CA VAL A 325 2.72 -4.11 -9.22
C VAL A 325 3.23 -3.09 -10.21
N SER A 326 2.66 -3.08 -11.41
CA SER A 326 3.11 -2.19 -12.48
C SER A 326 1.95 -1.43 -13.12
N CYS A 327 2.24 -0.22 -13.59
CA CYS A 327 1.36 0.60 -14.41
C CYS A 327 2.25 1.46 -15.33
N GLY A 328 2.18 1.22 -16.62
CA GLY A 328 3.03 1.90 -17.58
C GLY A 328 4.53 1.76 -17.29
N HIS A 329 5.18 2.87 -16.95
CA HIS A 329 6.62 2.92 -16.66
C HIS A 329 6.95 2.66 -15.18
N VAL A 330 5.95 2.68 -14.30
CA VAL A 330 6.13 2.57 -12.85
C VAL A 330 5.99 1.13 -12.40
N GLN A 331 6.96 0.66 -11.61
CA GLN A 331 6.91 -0.58 -10.84
C GLN A 331 7.06 -0.25 -9.35
N ALA A 332 6.24 -0.89 -8.52
CA ALA A 332 6.26 -0.76 -7.06
C ALA A 332 6.22 -2.13 -6.39
N LEU A 333 6.64 -2.20 -5.13
CA LEU A 333 6.52 -3.43 -4.35
C LEU A 333 5.04 -3.78 -4.13
N ARG A 334 4.67 -5.03 -4.39
CA ARG A 334 3.32 -5.49 -4.16
C ARG A 334 3.04 -5.63 -2.66
N ASN A 335 2.18 -4.74 -2.16
CA ASN A 335 1.65 -4.80 -0.78
C ASN A 335 0.14 -5.12 -0.78
N GLY A 336 -0.27 -6.03 -1.66
CA GLY A 336 -1.63 -6.45 -1.95
C GLY A 336 -2.00 -6.24 -3.42
N PRO A 337 -3.16 -6.75 -3.87
CA PRO A 337 -3.56 -6.68 -5.28
C PRO A 337 -3.91 -5.26 -5.72
N VAL A 338 -3.91 -5.08 -7.05
CA VAL A 338 -4.39 -3.87 -7.73
C VAL A 338 -5.55 -4.22 -8.67
N VAL A 339 -6.33 -3.22 -9.08
CA VAL A 339 -7.38 -3.39 -10.09
C VAL A 339 -6.77 -3.73 -11.44
N VAL A 340 -7.53 -4.38 -12.30
CA VAL A 340 -7.04 -4.85 -13.62
C VAL A 340 -6.76 -3.70 -14.58
N HIS A 341 -7.55 -2.63 -14.53
CA HIS A 341 -7.39 -1.45 -15.37
C HIS A 341 -7.89 -0.17 -14.70
N ALA A 342 -7.33 0.96 -15.11
CA ALA A 342 -7.61 2.27 -14.52
C ALA A 342 -9.06 2.75 -14.66
N GLY A 343 -9.84 2.24 -15.62
CA GLY A 343 -11.24 2.62 -15.79
C GLY A 343 -12.15 2.35 -14.58
N VAL A 344 -11.71 1.49 -13.64
CA VAL A 344 -12.42 1.24 -12.37
C VAL A 344 -12.21 2.39 -11.37
N LEU A 345 -11.19 3.22 -11.58
CA LEU A 345 -10.76 4.30 -10.68
C LEU A 345 -11.46 5.64 -10.95
N GLU A 346 -12.64 5.62 -11.54
CA GLU A 346 -13.42 6.83 -11.79
C GLU A 346 -13.77 7.56 -10.48
N GLY A 347 -13.73 8.91 -10.54
CA GLY A 347 -14.09 9.78 -9.42
C GLY A 347 -12.94 10.12 -8.46
N ILE A 348 -11.69 9.70 -8.75
CA ILE A 348 -10.52 10.21 -8.05
C ILE A 348 -10.08 11.54 -8.67
N ALA A 349 -9.49 12.43 -7.87
CA ALA A 349 -8.98 13.72 -8.31
C ALA A 349 -7.76 14.15 -7.48
N ILE A 350 -6.90 14.98 -8.06
CA ILE A 350 -5.79 15.62 -7.35
C ILE A 350 -6.17 17.04 -7.05
N THR A 351 -6.18 17.42 -5.77
CA THR A 351 -6.54 18.77 -5.32
C THR A 351 -5.45 19.36 -4.44
N GLN A 352 -5.39 20.69 -4.40
CA GLN A 352 -4.51 21.40 -3.48
C GLN A 352 -5.26 21.70 -2.17
N ILE A 353 -4.62 21.42 -1.04
CA ILE A 353 -5.11 21.83 0.29
C ILE A 353 -4.46 23.17 0.65
N ASP A 354 -5.16 23.97 1.46
CA ASP A 354 -4.77 25.29 1.94
C ASP A 354 -3.25 25.45 2.18
N GLY A 355 -2.64 26.17 1.26
CA GLY A 355 -1.30 26.72 1.35
C GLY A 355 -0.15 25.87 0.83
N ASN A 356 0.00 24.55 1.09
CA ASN A 356 1.28 23.90 0.85
C ASN A 356 1.27 22.39 0.52
N GLY A 357 0.18 21.79 0.08
CA GLY A 357 0.18 20.36 -0.22
C GLY A 357 -0.78 19.93 -1.32
N LEU A 358 -0.43 18.87 -2.04
CA LEU A 358 -1.34 18.17 -2.95
C LEU A 358 -1.87 16.91 -2.28
N VAL A 359 -3.13 16.58 -2.56
CA VAL A 359 -3.76 15.34 -2.09
C VAL A 359 -4.49 14.63 -3.24
N LEU A 360 -4.40 13.33 -3.23
CA LEU A 360 -5.27 12.45 -3.99
C LEU A 360 -6.57 12.25 -3.20
N GLN A 361 -7.69 12.71 -3.76
CA GLN A 361 -9.04 12.46 -3.23
C GLN A 361 -9.63 11.23 -3.89
N PHE A 362 -10.28 10.37 -3.09
CA PHE A 362 -10.84 9.11 -3.58
C PHE A 362 -12.28 9.21 -4.08
N GLY A 363 -12.89 10.40 -4.03
CA GLY A 363 -14.25 10.66 -4.49
C GLY A 363 -15.35 9.97 -3.65
N PRO A 364 -16.64 10.22 -3.98
CA PRO A 364 -17.76 9.68 -3.19
C PRO A 364 -17.81 8.15 -3.12
N ARG A 365 -17.37 7.45 -4.17
CA ARG A 365 -17.32 5.98 -4.21
C ARG A 365 -16.19 5.42 -3.37
N GLY A 366 -15.01 6.04 -3.38
CA GLY A 366 -13.89 5.68 -2.53
C GLY A 366 -14.08 6.08 -1.06
N ALA A 367 -14.94 7.07 -0.80
CA ALA A 367 -15.26 7.63 0.50
C ALA A 367 -16.52 7.02 1.16
N ARG A 368 -17.29 6.19 0.47
CA ARG A 368 -18.45 5.48 1.06
C ARG A 368 -18.00 4.54 2.17
N GLN A 369 -17.54 5.12 3.25
CA GLN A 369 -17.03 4.32 4.35
C GLN A 369 -17.95 4.22 5.54
N LEU A 370 -18.87 5.10 5.73
CA LEU A 370 -19.76 5.06 6.89
C LEU A 370 -21.02 5.80 6.52
N GLU A 371 -22.16 5.16 6.67
CA GLU A 371 -23.42 5.86 6.81
C GLU A 371 -23.26 6.79 8.01
N ARG A 372 -23.12 8.08 7.73
CA ARG A 372 -23.07 9.11 8.75
C ARG A 372 -24.45 9.25 9.39
N PRO A 373 -24.54 9.32 10.70
CA PRO A 373 -25.79 9.73 11.33
C PRO A 373 -26.18 11.13 10.81
N ALA A 374 -27.47 11.33 10.58
CA ALA A 374 -28.04 12.54 10.00
C ALA A 374 -27.69 13.86 10.76
N ASN A 375 -27.07 13.76 11.93
CA ASN A 375 -26.70 14.88 12.81
C ASN A 375 -25.18 15.16 12.88
N ALA A 376 -24.36 14.57 12.00
CA ALA A 376 -22.93 14.84 12.00
C ALA A 376 -22.63 16.22 11.40
N ALA A 377 -21.70 16.96 12.02
CA ALA A 377 -21.27 18.30 11.61
C ALA A 377 -20.76 18.39 10.17
N PRO A 378 -20.79 19.56 9.50
CA PRO A 378 -20.44 19.72 8.08
C PRO A 378 -19.05 19.20 7.75
N GLU A 379 -18.95 18.44 6.67
CA GLU A 379 -17.81 17.63 6.24
C GLU A 379 -16.51 18.37 5.94
N LEU A 380 -16.59 19.63 5.56
CA LEU A 380 -15.49 20.36 4.88
C LEU A 380 -14.32 20.78 5.78
N GLU A 381 -14.50 20.94 7.08
CA GLU A 381 -13.44 21.43 7.97
C GLU A 381 -12.59 20.32 8.62
N VAL A 382 -13.14 19.13 8.80
CA VAL A 382 -12.43 18.00 9.44
C VAL A 382 -11.44 17.36 8.46
N GLU A 383 -11.82 17.25 7.19
CA GLU A 383 -11.02 16.61 6.16
C GLU A 383 -9.72 17.34 5.84
N ALA A 384 -9.68 18.66 5.99
CA ALA A 384 -8.50 19.47 5.68
C ALA A 384 -7.46 19.51 6.82
N ARG A 385 -7.84 19.27 8.09
CA ARG A 385 -6.94 19.41 9.25
C ARG A 385 -6.16 18.15 9.58
N VAL A 386 -6.72 16.96 9.37
CA VAL A 386 -6.02 15.69 9.62
C VAL A 386 -4.82 15.52 8.69
N PRO A 387 -4.90 15.79 7.38
CA PRO A 387 -3.73 15.80 6.49
C PRO A 387 -2.63 16.77 6.91
N ARG A 388 -3.01 17.97 7.40
CA ARG A 388 -2.07 19.00 7.81
C ARG A 388 -1.21 18.56 9.00
N TRP A 389 -1.80 18.00 10.05
CA TRP A 389 -1.06 17.53 11.22
C TRP A 389 -0.17 16.32 10.90
N GLY A 390 -0.65 15.40 10.06
CA GLY A 390 0.17 14.28 9.58
C GLY A 390 1.42 14.78 8.84
N GLY A 391 1.27 15.78 7.98
CA GLY A 391 2.37 16.42 7.26
C GLY A 391 3.37 17.11 8.21
N GLU A 392 2.90 17.94 9.13
CA GLU A 392 3.75 18.62 10.12
C GLU A 392 4.54 17.66 11.01
N MET A 393 3.94 16.50 11.34
CA MET A 393 4.62 15.45 12.12
C MET A 393 5.71 14.76 11.32
N VAL A 394 5.44 14.39 10.07
CA VAL A 394 6.41 13.79 9.17
C VAL A 394 7.59 14.73 8.95
N GLU A 395 7.31 16.01 8.69
CA GLU A 395 8.34 17.05 8.54
C GLU A 395 9.19 17.22 9.81
N ALA A 396 8.58 17.20 10.98
CA ALA A 396 9.32 17.32 12.26
C ALA A 396 10.30 16.17 12.50
N MET A 397 10.07 15.00 11.90
CA MET A 397 10.95 13.82 12.02
C MET A 397 12.02 13.77 10.94
N ARG A 398 11.84 14.46 9.82
CA ARG A 398 12.73 14.40 8.65
C ARG A 398 14.21 14.68 9.01
N PRO A 399 14.57 15.78 9.72
CA PRO A 399 15.98 16.14 9.91
C PRO A 399 16.81 15.07 10.63
N TRP A 400 16.27 14.45 11.69
CA TRP A 400 17.02 13.44 12.41
C TRP A 400 17.00 12.07 11.71
N ARG A 401 15.95 11.75 10.96
CA ARG A 401 15.89 10.53 10.13
C ARG A 401 16.91 10.59 9.02
N GLU A 402 17.06 11.73 8.36
CA GLU A 402 18.09 11.98 7.35
C GLU A 402 19.48 11.92 7.97
N ALA A 403 19.70 12.58 9.10
CA ALA A 403 20.97 12.55 9.81
C ALA A 403 21.41 11.13 10.22
N LEU A 404 20.48 10.26 10.58
CA LEU A 404 20.74 8.84 10.86
C LEU A 404 20.78 7.96 9.61
N GLY A 405 20.37 8.47 8.45
CA GLY A 405 20.22 7.68 7.23
C GLY A 405 19.09 6.64 7.33
N VAL A 406 18.03 6.89 8.13
CA VAL A 406 16.90 5.99 8.34
C VAL A 406 15.65 6.58 7.69
N THR A 407 15.67 6.71 6.37
CA THR A 407 14.61 7.37 5.60
C THR A 407 13.51 6.42 5.14
N SER A 408 13.79 5.11 5.10
CA SER A 408 12.86 4.06 4.64
C SER A 408 13.03 2.78 5.46
N VAL A 409 12.12 1.81 5.27
CA VAL A 409 12.23 0.48 5.89
C VAL A 409 13.51 -0.23 5.44
N GLY A 410 13.89 -0.13 4.17
CA GLY A 410 15.14 -0.70 3.66
C GLY A 410 16.36 -0.10 4.33
N ALA A 411 16.43 1.24 4.44
CA ALA A 411 17.51 1.95 5.12
C ALA A 411 17.55 1.62 6.62
N PHE A 412 16.39 1.49 7.26
CA PHE A 412 16.26 1.03 8.64
C PHE A 412 16.82 -0.39 8.82
N ASN A 413 16.42 -1.34 7.98
CA ASN A 413 16.92 -2.72 8.04
C ASN A 413 18.43 -2.80 7.88
N ARG A 414 18.99 -2.05 6.91
CA ARG A 414 20.44 -1.94 6.70
C ARG A 414 21.14 -1.43 7.96
N SER A 415 20.60 -0.40 8.60
CA SER A 415 21.12 0.14 9.85
C SER A 415 21.04 -0.85 11.01
N CYS A 416 19.97 -1.67 11.08
CA CYS A 416 19.87 -2.74 12.08
C CYS A 416 20.93 -3.82 11.87
N VAL A 417 21.11 -4.27 10.64
CA VAL A 417 22.14 -5.29 10.28
C VAL A 417 23.56 -4.79 10.55
N SER A 418 23.80 -3.50 10.37
CA SER A 418 25.10 -2.88 10.68
C SER A 418 25.35 -2.58 12.17
N GLY A 419 24.46 -3.03 13.07
CA GLY A 419 24.64 -2.92 14.52
C GLY A 419 24.24 -1.58 15.14
N ARG A 420 23.54 -0.70 14.41
CA ARG A 420 23.14 0.64 14.88
C ARG A 420 21.80 0.69 15.64
N VAL A 421 21.24 -0.46 16.02
CA VAL A 421 19.94 -0.56 16.69
C VAL A 421 19.86 0.34 17.95
N ALA A 422 20.87 0.26 18.83
CA ALA A 422 20.87 1.03 20.06
C ALA A 422 20.94 2.55 19.83
N GLU A 423 21.60 3.01 18.76
CA GLU A 423 21.63 4.42 18.37
C GLU A 423 20.26 4.88 17.89
N ILE A 424 19.64 4.13 17.00
CA ILE A 424 18.30 4.43 16.46
C ILE A 424 17.28 4.54 17.59
N ILE A 425 17.27 3.59 18.52
CA ILE A 425 16.33 3.60 19.66
C ILE A 425 16.54 4.82 20.53
N ARG A 426 17.79 5.13 20.91
CA ARG A 426 18.09 6.29 21.74
C ARG A 426 17.67 7.61 21.12
N VAL A 427 17.89 7.79 19.81
CA VAL A 427 17.50 9.04 19.13
C VAL A 427 15.98 9.13 18.98
N ALA A 428 15.29 8.02 18.64
CA ALA A 428 13.84 7.99 18.54
C ALA A 428 13.17 8.30 19.89
N GLU A 429 13.64 7.70 20.98
CA GLU A 429 13.14 7.99 22.33
C GLU A 429 13.46 9.41 22.79
N GLY A 430 14.68 9.89 22.50
CA GLY A 430 15.06 11.28 22.77
C GLY A 430 14.19 12.30 22.03
N PHE A 431 13.78 11.99 20.80
CA PHE A 431 12.84 12.81 20.04
C PHE A 431 11.46 12.84 20.72
N HIS A 432 10.95 11.70 21.18
CA HIS A 432 9.70 11.62 21.93
C HIS A 432 9.75 12.47 23.22
N GLU A 433 10.82 12.34 24.03
CA GLU A 433 10.99 13.14 25.23
C GLU A 433 11.02 14.64 24.93
N LYS A 434 11.74 15.04 23.89
CA LYS A 434 11.80 16.45 23.48
C LYS A 434 10.42 17.02 23.10
N ARG A 435 9.59 16.22 22.40
CA ARG A 435 8.22 16.64 22.04
C ARG A 435 7.33 16.73 23.26
N LEU A 436 7.44 15.78 24.17
CA LEU A 436 6.67 15.72 25.38
C LEU A 436 7.02 16.93 26.31
N GLY A 437 8.32 17.24 26.44
CA GLY A 437 8.79 18.43 27.13
C GLY A 437 8.19 19.71 26.56
N ARG A 438 8.13 19.86 25.22
CA ARG A 438 7.50 21.03 24.58
C ARG A 438 6.01 21.17 24.92
N ILE A 439 5.28 20.04 25.01
CA ILE A 439 3.88 20.05 25.44
C ILE A 439 3.79 20.53 26.90
N ALA A 440 4.63 20.02 27.78
CA ALA A 440 4.69 20.45 29.18
C ALA A 440 5.05 21.93 29.34
N ASP A 441 6.02 22.43 28.56
CA ASP A 441 6.39 23.85 28.52
C ASP A 441 5.20 24.72 28.06
N THR A 442 4.45 24.28 27.05
CA THR A 442 3.25 25.00 26.58
C THR A 442 2.18 25.05 27.67
N ILE A 443 1.95 23.95 28.38
CA ILE A 443 1.04 23.89 29.52
C ILE A 443 1.51 24.82 30.62
N ALA A 444 2.79 24.78 30.98
CA ALA A 444 3.39 25.61 31.99
C ALA A 444 3.28 27.12 31.70
N SER A 445 3.37 27.51 30.42
CA SER A 445 3.18 28.90 30.00
C SER A 445 1.75 29.43 30.22
N ARG A 446 0.78 28.54 30.42
CA ARG A 446 -0.64 28.85 30.66
C ARG A 446 -1.12 28.45 32.06
N ARG A 447 -0.21 28.08 32.99
CA ARG A 447 -0.51 27.49 34.31
C ARG A 447 -1.46 28.31 35.17
N ASP A 448 -1.47 29.63 34.99
CA ASP A 448 -2.34 30.53 35.78
C ASP A 448 -3.82 30.35 35.45
N ARG A 449 -4.15 29.80 34.28
CA ARG A 449 -5.50 29.58 33.81
C ARG A 449 -5.87 28.12 33.73
N LEU A 450 -4.92 27.26 33.29
CA LEU A 450 -5.19 25.84 33.06
C LEU A 450 -5.45 25.07 34.36
N ARG A 451 -6.50 24.27 34.38
CA ARG A 451 -6.90 23.42 35.49
C ARG A 451 -7.08 21.95 35.05
N VAL A 452 -7.44 21.73 33.81
CA VAL A 452 -7.70 20.38 33.25
C VAL A 452 -6.90 20.17 31.97
N ILE A 453 -6.23 19.03 31.88
CA ILE A 453 -5.55 18.57 30.67
C ILE A 453 -6.28 17.30 30.22
N SER A 454 -6.92 17.34 29.06
CA SER A 454 -7.63 16.19 28.49
C SER A 454 -6.78 15.51 27.42
N ILE A 455 -6.58 14.20 27.55
CA ILE A 455 -5.79 13.40 26.63
C ILE A 455 -6.70 12.42 25.90
N ALA A 456 -6.86 12.62 24.61
CA ALA A 456 -7.69 11.77 23.76
C ALA A 456 -6.87 11.12 22.65
N GLY A 457 -7.34 9.98 22.24
CA GLY A 457 -6.77 9.24 21.12
C GLY A 457 -7.45 7.90 20.97
N PRO A 458 -7.31 7.30 19.79
CA PRO A 458 -7.94 6.04 19.50
C PRO A 458 -7.37 4.89 20.34
N SER A 459 -8.03 3.73 20.27
CA SER A 459 -7.56 2.52 20.97
C SER A 459 -6.13 2.16 20.56
N SER A 460 -5.31 1.74 21.53
CA SER A 460 -3.89 1.37 21.35
C SER A 460 -3.01 2.49 20.76
N SER A 461 -3.36 3.75 21.01
CA SER A 461 -2.51 4.89 20.65
C SER A 461 -1.37 5.14 21.66
N GLY A 462 -1.42 4.56 22.86
CA GLY A 462 -0.42 4.78 23.93
C GLY A 462 -0.78 5.88 24.90
N LYS A 463 -2.09 6.16 25.09
CA LYS A 463 -2.59 7.22 26.01
C LYS A 463 -2.07 7.06 27.43
N THR A 464 -2.15 5.84 27.97
CA THR A 464 -1.82 5.57 29.38
C THR A 464 -0.35 5.81 29.67
N THR A 465 0.55 5.40 28.77
CA THR A 465 1.99 5.70 28.92
C THR A 465 2.29 7.18 28.71
N LEU A 466 1.62 7.83 27.73
CA LEU A 466 1.79 9.26 27.51
C LEU A 466 1.48 10.05 28.78
N ILE A 467 0.38 9.75 29.45
CA ILE A 467 -0.01 10.43 30.71
C ILE A 467 1.10 10.31 31.76
N LYS A 468 1.60 9.10 31.98
CA LYS A 468 2.62 8.84 32.98
C LYS A 468 3.91 9.58 32.67
N ARG A 469 4.31 9.65 31.40
CA ARG A 469 5.46 10.46 30.95
C ARG A 469 5.19 11.97 31.07
N LEU A 470 3.95 12.40 30.72
CA LEU A 470 3.59 13.82 30.83
C LEU A 470 3.56 14.30 32.30
N ILE A 471 3.08 13.47 33.24
CA ILE A 471 3.13 13.77 34.68
C ILE A 471 4.57 14.10 35.08
N ILE A 472 5.55 13.30 34.72
CA ILE A 472 6.96 13.53 35.00
C ILE A 472 7.42 14.87 34.41
N GLN A 473 7.09 15.17 33.18
CA GLN A 473 7.46 16.43 32.53
C GLN A 473 6.78 17.65 33.17
N LEU A 474 5.55 17.50 33.63
CA LEU A 474 4.83 18.54 34.36
C LEU A 474 5.48 18.79 35.78
N GLU A 475 5.88 17.72 36.47
CA GLU A 475 6.60 17.82 37.75
C GLU A 475 7.96 18.54 37.58
N VAL A 476 8.68 18.26 36.48
CA VAL A 476 9.95 18.96 36.16
C VAL A 476 9.75 20.47 36.02
N VAL A 477 8.59 20.93 35.50
CA VAL A 477 8.26 22.37 35.42
C VAL A 477 7.46 22.88 36.62
N GLY A 478 7.37 22.10 37.71
CA GLY A 478 6.78 22.47 38.99
C GLY A 478 5.24 22.43 39.02
N ILE A 479 4.62 21.62 38.18
CA ILE A 479 3.17 21.42 38.14
C ILE A 479 2.84 20.00 38.64
N ARG A 480 2.14 19.88 39.75
CA ARG A 480 1.58 18.62 40.22
C ARG A 480 0.29 18.30 39.46
N SER A 481 0.07 17.02 39.23
CA SER A 481 -1.08 16.57 38.43
C SER A 481 -1.65 15.24 38.93
N TYR A 482 -2.95 15.06 38.74
CA TYR A 482 -3.67 13.84 39.11
C TYR A 482 -4.33 13.26 37.86
N ALA A 483 -4.08 11.97 37.57
CA ALA A 483 -4.68 11.28 36.41
C ALA A 483 -5.98 10.59 36.77
N VAL A 484 -6.98 10.74 35.92
CA VAL A 484 -8.29 10.13 36.03
C VAL A 484 -8.67 9.56 34.67
N SER A 485 -9.09 8.30 34.67
CA SER A 485 -9.59 7.64 33.45
C SER A 485 -11.09 7.93 33.26
N LEU A 486 -11.47 8.33 32.06
CA LEU A 486 -12.88 8.44 31.68
C LEU A 486 -13.57 7.08 31.66
N ASP A 487 -12.82 5.99 31.49
CA ASP A 487 -13.35 4.64 31.53
C ASP A 487 -13.92 4.26 32.91
N ASP A 488 -13.50 4.94 33.97
CA ASP A 488 -14.04 4.78 35.33
C ASP A 488 -15.46 5.39 35.47
N TYR A 489 -15.87 6.23 34.51
CA TYR A 489 -17.18 6.88 34.49
C TYR A 489 -18.21 6.20 33.59
N TYR A 490 -17.93 4.99 33.09
CA TYR A 490 -18.97 4.23 32.37
C TYR A 490 -20.19 3.98 33.29
N ILE A 491 -21.39 4.11 32.70
CA ILE A 491 -22.60 3.68 33.34
C ILE A 491 -22.70 2.14 33.31
N ASP A 492 -23.57 1.56 34.13
CA ASP A 492 -23.78 0.12 34.16
C ASP A 492 -24.09 -0.43 32.75
N ARG A 493 -23.52 -1.57 32.41
CA ARG A 493 -23.64 -2.19 31.08
C ARG A 493 -25.09 -2.27 30.58
N GLU A 494 -26.00 -2.63 31.44
CA GLU A 494 -27.41 -2.76 31.07
C GLU A 494 -28.07 -1.43 30.66
N ARG A 495 -27.50 -0.31 31.06
CA ARG A 495 -27.95 1.05 30.74
C ARG A 495 -27.23 1.66 29.55
N THR A 496 -26.14 1.03 29.08
CA THR A 496 -25.37 1.50 27.93
C THR A 496 -26.25 1.53 26.69
N PRO A 497 -26.25 2.63 25.89
CA PRO A 497 -26.96 2.69 24.63
C PRO A 497 -26.59 1.53 23.70
N ARG A 498 -27.51 1.20 22.80
CA ARG A 498 -27.25 0.18 21.77
C ARG A 498 -27.04 0.85 20.42
N ASP A 499 -26.15 0.25 19.64
CA ASP A 499 -25.91 0.65 18.26
C ASP A 499 -27.04 0.18 17.31
N GLU A 500 -26.93 0.50 16.03
CA GLU A 500 -27.89 0.13 14.98
C GLU A 500 -28.03 -1.41 14.78
N HIS A 501 -27.07 -2.20 15.27
CA HIS A 501 -27.08 -3.65 15.21
C HIS A 501 -27.64 -4.29 16.49
N GLY A 502 -27.97 -3.47 17.50
CA GLY A 502 -28.48 -3.90 18.79
C GLY A 502 -27.41 -4.30 19.80
N ASP A 503 -26.13 -4.09 19.49
CA ASP A 503 -24.99 -4.29 20.38
C ASP A 503 -24.81 -3.07 21.30
N TYR A 504 -24.17 -3.26 22.47
CA TYR A 504 -23.87 -2.16 23.37
C TYR A 504 -22.83 -1.22 22.74
N ASP A 505 -23.16 0.06 22.60
CA ASP A 505 -22.25 1.10 22.11
C ASP A 505 -21.47 1.74 23.27
N PHE A 506 -20.33 1.13 23.61
CA PHE A 506 -19.43 1.68 24.64
C PHE A 506 -18.58 2.85 24.13
N GLU A 507 -18.60 3.13 22.83
CA GLU A 507 -17.83 4.23 22.23
C GLU A 507 -18.61 5.55 22.21
N CYS A 508 -19.92 5.55 22.46
CA CYS A 508 -20.72 6.76 22.48
C CYS A 508 -20.52 7.58 23.77
N LEU A 509 -20.74 8.90 23.69
CA LEU A 509 -20.56 9.81 24.84
C LEU A 509 -21.58 9.52 25.94
N GLU A 510 -22.76 9.04 25.59
CA GLU A 510 -23.87 8.69 26.48
C GLU A 510 -23.61 7.42 27.30
N ALA A 511 -22.56 6.64 26.95
CA ALA A 511 -22.10 5.53 27.77
C ALA A 511 -21.38 6.00 29.06
N LEU A 512 -21.03 7.30 29.15
CA LEU A 512 -20.40 7.90 30.32
C LEU A 512 -21.41 8.64 31.21
N ASP A 513 -21.25 8.53 32.52
CA ASP A 513 -21.95 9.39 33.49
C ASP A 513 -21.32 10.79 33.52
N ARG A 514 -21.66 11.59 32.52
CA ARG A 514 -21.18 12.97 32.37
C ARG A 514 -21.63 13.87 33.52
N ALA A 515 -22.79 13.60 34.08
CA ALA A 515 -23.32 14.38 35.21
C ALA A 515 -22.42 14.22 36.44
N GLN A 516 -22.07 12.99 36.77
CA GLN A 516 -21.13 12.67 37.86
C GLN A 516 -19.74 13.23 37.59
N LEU A 517 -19.19 13.03 36.36
CA LEU A 517 -17.90 13.58 35.97
C LEU A 517 -17.86 15.11 36.14
N GLY A 518 -18.87 15.81 35.64
CA GLY A 518 -18.96 17.27 35.76
C GLY A 518 -19.08 17.74 37.21
N ALA A 519 -19.81 17.00 38.07
CA ALA A 519 -19.91 17.29 39.50
C ALA A 519 -18.56 17.12 40.22
N ASP A 520 -17.87 15.99 39.95
CA ASP A 520 -16.58 15.69 40.55
C ASP A 520 -15.49 16.72 40.14
N VAL A 521 -15.46 17.09 38.85
CA VAL A 521 -14.54 18.13 38.35
C VAL A 521 -14.80 19.48 39.02
N ARG A 522 -16.07 19.92 39.11
CA ARG A 522 -16.42 21.17 39.79
C ARG A 522 -16.00 21.17 41.27
N ALA A 523 -16.24 20.09 41.99
CA ALA A 523 -15.85 19.93 43.38
C ALA A 523 -14.33 20.01 43.56
N LEU A 524 -13.55 19.30 42.71
CA LEU A 524 -12.11 19.39 42.72
C LEU A 524 -11.58 20.79 42.41
N LEU A 525 -12.18 21.48 41.44
CA LEU A 525 -11.81 22.86 41.10
C LEU A 525 -12.13 23.87 42.25
N ALA A 526 -13.16 23.56 43.03
CA ALA A 526 -13.50 24.29 44.25
C ALA A 526 -12.56 23.98 45.43
N GLY A 527 -11.61 23.04 45.28
CA GLY A 527 -10.69 22.61 46.32
C GLY A 527 -11.31 21.60 47.30
N GLU A 528 -12.38 20.95 46.94
CA GLU A 528 -13.00 19.88 47.74
C GLU A 528 -12.23 18.57 47.60
N ARG A 529 -12.41 17.66 48.56
CA ARG A 529 -11.90 16.30 48.51
C ARG A 529 -12.93 15.39 47.88
N VAL A 530 -12.54 14.72 46.81
CA VAL A 530 -13.49 13.88 46.00
C VAL A 530 -12.99 12.46 45.97
N ARG A 531 -13.92 11.51 46.10
CA ARG A 531 -13.73 10.10 45.74
C ARG A 531 -14.55 9.82 44.50
N MET A 532 -13.85 9.47 43.41
CA MET A 532 -14.43 9.21 42.12
C MET A 532 -14.98 7.78 42.01
N PRO A 533 -15.85 7.48 41.06
CA PRO A 533 -16.25 6.11 40.78
C PRO A 533 -15.10 5.29 40.19
N ARG A 534 -15.30 3.98 40.11
CA ARG A 534 -14.52 3.05 39.32
C ARG A 534 -15.45 2.11 38.56
N PHE A 535 -15.04 1.69 37.38
CA PHE A 535 -15.82 0.76 36.58
C PHE A 535 -15.22 -0.64 36.63
N ASP A 536 -16.03 -1.64 37.04
CA ASP A 536 -15.64 -3.03 36.98
C ASP A 536 -15.99 -3.63 35.61
N PHE A 537 -14.99 -3.75 34.74
CA PHE A 537 -15.18 -4.27 33.37
C PHE A 537 -15.63 -5.75 33.33
N LYS A 538 -15.34 -6.56 34.36
CA LYS A 538 -15.75 -7.97 34.42
C LYS A 538 -17.25 -8.06 34.73
N LEU A 539 -17.68 -7.34 35.74
CA LEU A 539 -19.07 -7.31 36.16
C LEU A 539 -19.92 -6.39 35.27
N GLY A 540 -19.31 -5.37 34.67
CA GLY A 540 -19.99 -4.37 33.84
C GLY A 540 -20.81 -3.39 34.70
N VAL A 541 -20.32 -3.02 35.88
CA VAL A 541 -21.01 -2.13 36.81
C VAL A 541 -20.11 -0.99 37.27
N SER A 542 -20.72 0.16 37.52
CA SER A 542 -20.06 1.32 38.13
C SER A 542 -20.05 1.15 39.65
N LEU A 543 -18.88 1.35 40.24
CA LEU A 543 -18.64 1.32 41.70
C LEU A 543 -18.48 2.75 42.20
N PRO A 544 -19.51 3.38 42.77
CA PRO A 544 -19.43 4.78 43.14
C PRO A 544 -18.46 5.01 44.31
N ARG A 545 -17.73 6.14 44.29
CA ARG A 545 -16.79 6.57 45.32
C ARG A 545 -15.71 5.55 45.72
N SER A 546 -15.27 4.74 44.76
CA SER A 546 -14.34 3.62 45.01
C SER A 546 -12.87 4.00 44.78
N SER A 547 -12.58 5.18 44.25
CA SER A 547 -11.20 5.67 44.11
C SER A 547 -10.56 6.08 45.42
N PRO A 548 -9.23 6.22 45.52
CA PRO A 548 -8.58 7.03 46.55
C PRO A 548 -9.13 8.47 46.52
N GLU A 549 -9.08 9.12 47.70
CA GLU A 549 -9.50 10.52 47.79
C GLU A 549 -8.50 11.43 47.06
N ILE A 550 -8.98 12.28 46.21
CA ILE A 550 -8.23 13.28 45.44
C ILE A 550 -8.58 14.66 45.96
N HIS A 551 -7.57 15.52 46.10
CA HIS A 551 -7.69 16.95 46.40
C HIS A 551 -6.81 17.72 45.42
N LEU A 552 -7.36 18.71 44.77
CA LEU A 552 -6.65 19.56 43.82
C LEU A 552 -6.30 20.90 44.46
N GLY A 553 -5.00 21.11 44.76
CA GLY A 553 -4.49 22.34 45.30
C GLY A 553 -4.39 23.49 44.28
N PRO A 554 -4.08 24.72 44.73
CA PRO A 554 -3.80 25.83 43.83
C PRO A 554 -2.61 25.54 42.92
N GLY A 555 -2.80 25.74 41.61
CA GLY A 555 -1.73 25.50 40.61
C GLY A 555 -1.54 24.03 40.22
N GLU A 556 -2.25 23.10 40.83
CA GLU A 556 -2.29 21.69 40.41
C GLU A 556 -3.34 21.47 39.30
N VAL A 557 -3.12 20.47 38.48
CA VAL A 557 -3.97 20.18 37.32
C VAL A 557 -4.52 18.75 37.34
N LEU A 558 -5.70 18.58 36.79
CA LEU A 558 -6.34 17.28 36.57
C LEU A 558 -6.03 16.79 35.13
N LEU A 559 -5.54 15.57 35.00
CA LEU A 559 -5.38 14.91 33.70
C LEU A 559 -6.55 13.94 33.48
N LEU A 560 -7.31 14.13 32.41
CA LEU A 560 -8.43 13.25 32.02
C LEU A 560 -7.98 12.43 30.79
N GLU A 561 -8.07 11.10 30.90
CA GLU A 561 -7.78 10.17 29.80
C GLU A 561 -9.05 9.53 29.27
N GLY A 562 -9.23 9.54 27.95
CA GLY A 562 -10.28 8.75 27.29
C GLY A 562 -10.53 9.19 25.85
N ILE A 563 -11.34 8.42 25.15
CA ILE A 563 -11.64 8.69 23.74
C ILE A 563 -12.36 10.02 23.52
N HIS A 564 -13.15 10.47 24.49
CA HIS A 564 -13.95 11.70 24.45
C HIS A 564 -13.22 12.98 24.92
N GLY A 565 -11.92 12.89 25.26
CA GLY A 565 -11.19 14.03 25.84
C GLY A 565 -11.14 15.29 24.96
N LEU A 566 -11.34 15.16 23.63
CA LEU A 566 -11.44 16.30 22.70
C LEU A 566 -12.85 16.87 22.59
N ASN A 567 -13.87 16.13 22.99
CA ASN A 567 -15.25 16.55 22.81
C ASN A 567 -15.62 17.68 23.79
N PRO A 568 -15.98 18.90 23.32
CA PRO A 568 -16.37 19.98 24.20
C PRO A 568 -17.57 19.65 25.09
N ALA A 569 -18.47 18.77 24.63
CA ALA A 569 -19.63 18.36 25.39
C ALA A 569 -19.31 17.45 26.59
N LEU A 570 -18.07 16.92 26.71
CA LEU A 570 -17.70 16.03 27.81
C LEU A 570 -17.85 16.70 29.18
N LEU A 571 -17.28 17.89 29.34
CA LEU A 571 -17.35 18.67 30.57
C LEU A 571 -18.40 19.77 30.53
N GLY A 572 -18.88 20.17 29.36
CA GLY A 572 -19.90 21.20 29.17
C GLY A 572 -19.58 22.47 29.97
N ASP A 573 -20.55 22.93 30.78
CA ASP A 573 -20.43 24.13 31.61
C ASP A 573 -19.64 23.90 32.92
N ALA A 574 -19.10 22.71 33.15
CA ALA A 574 -18.32 22.43 34.37
C ALA A 574 -16.95 23.11 34.35
N LEU A 575 -16.47 23.55 33.19
CA LEU A 575 -15.13 24.14 33.01
C LEU A 575 -15.17 25.22 31.89
N ALA A 576 -14.54 26.36 32.15
CA ALA A 576 -14.37 27.38 31.11
C ALA A 576 -13.37 26.88 30.03
N PRO A 577 -13.59 27.23 28.76
CA PRO A 577 -12.75 26.71 27.63
C PRO A 577 -11.27 27.02 27.79
N ASP A 578 -10.88 28.17 28.35
CA ASP A 578 -9.51 28.61 28.59
C ASP A 578 -8.83 27.90 29.74
N GLN A 579 -9.56 27.19 30.60
CA GLN A 579 -9.08 26.35 31.67
C GLN A 579 -8.72 24.92 31.26
N GLN A 580 -8.99 24.55 30.00
CA GLN A 580 -8.72 23.21 29.45
C GLN A 580 -7.63 23.26 28.40
N PHE A 581 -6.74 22.26 28.44
CA PHE A 581 -5.76 21.98 27.38
C PHE A 581 -6.00 20.57 26.85
N ARG A 582 -6.18 20.45 25.53
CA ARG A 582 -6.54 19.18 24.88
C ARG A 582 -5.37 18.63 24.08
N VAL A 583 -4.96 17.41 24.37
CA VAL A 583 -3.88 16.70 23.68
C VAL A 583 -4.46 15.52 22.90
N PHE A 584 -4.22 15.49 21.61
CA PHE A 584 -4.53 14.33 20.77
C PHE A 584 -3.30 13.45 20.60
N ILE A 585 -3.43 12.13 20.82
CA ILE A 585 -2.36 11.16 20.62
C ILE A 585 -2.72 10.14 19.56
N HIS A 586 -1.86 9.96 18.55
CA HIS A 586 -2.03 9.00 17.48
C HIS A 586 -0.67 8.59 16.90
N PRO A 587 -0.42 7.30 16.54
CA PRO A 587 0.77 6.96 15.77
C PRO A 587 0.56 7.41 14.34
N ALA A 588 1.16 8.52 13.94
CA ALA A 588 0.94 9.14 12.64
C ALA A 588 2.08 8.89 11.66
N SER A 589 3.31 8.82 12.15
CA SER A 589 4.50 8.72 11.31
C SER A 589 4.91 7.28 11.07
N SER A 590 5.20 6.95 9.82
CA SER A 590 5.70 5.63 9.44
C SER A 590 6.80 5.73 8.39
N LEU A 591 7.67 4.72 8.35
CA LEU A 591 8.68 4.60 7.30
C LEU A 591 8.03 4.15 6.00
N PRO A 592 8.41 4.73 4.85
CA PRO A 592 7.99 4.23 3.55
C PRO A 592 8.66 2.87 3.28
N LEU A 593 7.89 1.98 2.65
CA LEU A 593 8.41 0.74 2.04
C LEU A 593 9.02 1.07 0.68
N ASP A 594 8.30 1.88 -0.08
CA ASP A 594 8.66 2.45 -1.38
C ASP A 594 7.92 3.78 -1.61
N ARG A 595 7.87 4.26 -2.87
CA ARG A 595 7.15 5.49 -3.22
C ARG A 595 5.62 5.35 -3.12
N LEU A 596 5.09 4.14 -3.25
CA LEU A 596 3.65 3.84 -3.21
C LEU A 596 3.16 3.53 -1.80
N SER A 597 3.93 2.78 -1.02
CA SER A 597 3.47 2.10 0.18
C SER A 597 4.22 2.53 1.43
N ARG A 598 3.47 2.70 2.53
CA ARG A 598 3.98 2.94 3.89
C ARG A 598 3.32 1.98 4.88
N VAL A 599 3.89 1.86 6.06
CA VAL A 599 3.23 1.16 7.18
C VAL A 599 1.98 1.93 7.57
N SER A 600 0.83 1.28 7.57
CA SER A 600 -0.42 1.93 7.96
C SER A 600 -0.46 2.19 9.47
N PRO A 601 -0.80 3.40 9.93
CA PRO A 601 -1.06 3.68 11.35
C PRO A 601 -2.11 2.75 11.97
N TYR A 602 -3.09 2.33 11.18
CA TYR A 602 -4.15 1.43 11.61
C TYR A 602 -3.65 0.01 11.84
N ASP A 603 -2.77 -0.48 10.96
CA ASP A 603 -2.13 -1.79 11.11
C ASP A 603 -1.20 -1.82 12.32
N LEU A 604 -0.47 -0.74 12.54
CA LEU A 604 0.40 -0.60 13.70
C LEU A 604 -0.39 -0.67 15.00
N ARG A 605 -1.51 0.04 15.09
CA ARG A 605 -2.39 0.01 16.25
C ARG A 605 -3.07 -1.33 16.45
N LEU A 606 -3.46 -2.01 15.38
CA LEU A 606 -4.02 -3.36 15.46
C LEU A 606 -2.98 -4.35 15.97
N LEU A 607 -1.73 -4.27 15.53
CA LEU A 607 -0.61 -5.08 16.05
C LEU A 607 -0.38 -4.80 17.54
N ARG A 608 -0.33 -3.53 17.95
CA ARG A 608 -0.25 -3.12 19.37
C ARG A 608 -1.37 -3.75 20.18
N ARG A 609 -2.61 -3.67 19.69
CA ARG A 609 -3.79 -4.22 20.37
C ARG A 609 -3.73 -5.73 20.50
N ILE A 610 -3.40 -6.45 19.43
CA ILE A 610 -3.26 -7.91 19.44
C ILE A 610 -2.26 -8.35 20.50
N ILE A 611 -1.09 -7.71 20.57
CA ILE A 611 -0.04 -8.06 21.50
C ILE A 611 -0.46 -7.75 22.94
N ARG A 612 -0.92 -6.53 23.22
CA ARG A 612 -1.38 -6.10 24.55
C ARG A 612 -2.49 -7.00 25.07
N ASP A 613 -3.55 -7.19 24.27
CA ASP A 613 -4.74 -7.91 24.70
C ASP A 613 -4.45 -9.42 24.89
N ARG A 614 -3.48 -9.96 24.14
CA ARG A 614 -2.98 -11.32 24.40
C ARG A 614 -2.29 -11.44 25.77
N HIS A 615 -1.45 -10.48 26.11
CA HIS A 615 -0.70 -10.49 27.36
C HIS A 615 -1.56 -10.18 28.58
N THR A 616 -2.48 -9.22 28.48
CA THR A 616 -3.18 -8.66 29.64
C THR A 616 -4.62 -9.15 29.79
N ARG A 617 -5.27 -9.59 28.70
CA ARG A 617 -6.70 -9.92 28.65
C ARG A 617 -6.98 -11.32 28.13
N ASN A 618 -5.95 -12.03 27.69
CA ASN A 618 -6.04 -13.35 27.05
C ASN A 618 -7.01 -13.40 25.84
N VAL A 619 -7.09 -12.30 25.07
CA VAL A 619 -7.90 -12.20 23.85
C VAL A 619 -7.04 -12.62 22.66
N SER A 620 -7.59 -13.44 21.77
CA SER A 620 -6.89 -13.94 20.59
C SER A 620 -6.71 -12.86 19.50
N ALA A 621 -5.78 -13.11 18.55
CA ALA A 621 -5.63 -12.26 17.37
C ALA A 621 -6.89 -12.25 16.51
N ALA A 622 -7.54 -13.42 16.34
CA ALA A 622 -8.78 -13.54 15.58
C ALA A 622 -9.91 -12.65 16.14
N GLU A 623 -10.12 -12.67 17.45
CA GLU A 623 -11.12 -11.84 18.12
C GLU A 623 -10.81 -10.34 17.99
N ASN A 624 -9.55 -9.93 18.14
CA ASN A 624 -9.13 -8.53 17.96
C ASN A 624 -9.38 -8.05 16.53
N ILE A 625 -9.03 -8.86 15.53
CA ILE A 625 -9.24 -8.53 14.11
C ILE A 625 -10.75 -8.45 13.80
N THR A 626 -11.55 -9.37 14.29
CA THR A 626 -13.00 -9.38 14.09
C THR A 626 -13.68 -8.14 14.68
N ARG A 627 -13.23 -7.67 15.86
CA ARG A 627 -13.76 -6.46 16.52
C ARG A 627 -13.22 -5.15 15.94
N TRP A 628 -12.12 -5.20 15.16
CA TRP A 628 -11.43 -4.00 14.70
C TRP A 628 -12.30 -3.05 13.86
N PRO A 629 -13.17 -3.50 12.94
CA PRO A 629 -14.08 -2.62 12.20
C PRO A 629 -14.99 -1.79 13.10
N SER A 630 -15.53 -2.37 14.19
CA SER A 630 -16.38 -1.65 15.15
C SER A 630 -15.58 -0.57 15.89
N VAL A 631 -14.35 -0.88 16.34
CA VAL A 631 -13.44 0.10 16.96
C VAL A 631 -13.18 1.26 16.02
N ARG A 632 -12.88 0.98 14.75
CA ARG A 632 -12.64 2.00 13.71
C ARG A 632 -13.86 2.90 13.49
N ARG A 633 -15.04 2.34 13.49
CA ARG A 633 -16.31 3.09 13.36
C ARG A 633 -16.49 4.05 14.53
N GLY A 634 -16.29 3.58 15.77
CA GLY A 634 -16.34 4.42 16.97
C GLY A 634 -15.35 5.59 16.91
N GLU A 635 -14.12 5.37 16.42
CA GLU A 635 -13.13 6.42 16.25
C GLU A 635 -13.57 7.51 15.27
N THR A 636 -14.14 7.10 14.13
CA THR A 636 -14.60 8.03 13.09
C THR A 636 -15.77 8.89 13.58
N ILE A 637 -16.64 8.35 14.40
CA ILE A 637 -17.83 9.05 14.90
C ILE A 637 -17.47 9.90 16.14
N HIS A 638 -16.64 9.40 17.05
CA HIS A 638 -16.50 9.97 18.39
C HIS A 638 -15.14 10.65 18.67
N ILE A 639 -14.14 10.49 17.80
CA ILE A 639 -12.81 11.09 18.00
C ILE A 639 -12.46 12.10 16.90
N TYR A 640 -12.42 11.65 15.66
CA TYR A 640 -11.94 12.48 14.55
C TYR A 640 -12.71 13.78 14.30
N PRO A 641 -14.05 13.85 14.46
CA PRO A 641 -14.78 15.11 14.32
C PRO A 641 -14.35 16.21 15.32
N TYR A 642 -13.74 15.83 16.45
CA TYR A 642 -13.31 16.74 17.49
C TYR A 642 -11.83 17.11 17.41
N LEU A 643 -11.07 16.61 16.43
CA LEU A 643 -9.66 16.97 16.20
C LEU A 643 -9.42 18.49 16.13
N PRO A 644 -10.29 19.32 15.55
CA PRO A 644 -10.13 20.77 15.55
C PRO A 644 -10.00 21.41 16.94
N HIS A 645 -10.44 20.74 17.99
CA HIS A 645 -10.36 21.21 19.36
C HIS A 645 -9.05 20.86 20.09
N ALA A 646 -8.13 20.13 19.44
CA ALA A 646 -6.84 19.81 20.05
C ALA A 646 -5.92 21.03 20.08
N ASP A 647 -5.37 21.33 21.26
CA ASP A 647 -4.33 22.36 21.47
C ASP A 647 -2.95 21.83 21.08
N ALA A 648 -2.72 20.53 21.25
CA ALA A 648 -1.47 19.85 20.88
C ALA A 648 -1.74 18.45 20.33
N VAL A 649 -0.84 18.01 19.45
CA VAL A 649 -0.86 16.64 18.90
C VAL A 649 0.46 15.95 19.22
N PHE A 650 0.38 14.73 19.73
CA PHE A 650 1.53 13.87 20.01
C PHE A 650 1.53 12.65 19.11
N ASP A 651 2.57 12.50 18.28
CA ASP A 651 2.81 11.30 17.52
C ASP A 651 3.43 10.22 18.41
N SER A 652 2.69 9.14 18.63
CA SER A 652 3.12 8.04 19.48
C SER A 652 3.89 6.94 18.71
N SER A 653 4.12 7.09 17.42
CA SER A 653 4.91 6.13 16.65
C SER A 653 6.40 6.25 16.97
N VAL A 654 7.07 5.12 17.05
CA VAL A 654 8.53 5.04 17.06
C VAL A 654 8.98 4.22 15.86
N ILE A 655 10.00 4.70 15.13
CA ILE A 655 10.40 4.12 13.85
C ILE A 655 10.82 2.65 13.93
N TYR A 656 11.29 2.20 15.08
CA TYR A 656 11.74 0.82 15.32
C TYR A 656 10.63 -0.11 15.81
N GLU A 657 9.44 0.40 16.03
CA GLU A 657 8.29 -0.32 16.61
C GLU A 657 7.88 -1.57 15.82
N PRO A 658 7.71 -1.54 14.49
CA PRO A 658 7.30 -2.73 13.75
C PRO A 658 8.30 -3.88 13.88
N ALA A 659 9.59 -3.56 13.99
CA ALA A 659 10.67 -4.54 14.18
C ALA A 659 10.60 -5.23 15.55
N VAL A 660 10.19 -4.49 16.60
CA VAL A 660 9.98 -5.05 17.95
C VAL A 660 8.67 -5.83 18.02
N LEU A 661 7.57 -5.27 17.49
CA LEU A 661 6.27 -5.94 17.49
C LEU A 661 6.29 -7.25 16.72
N LYS A 662 7.11 -7.38 15.67
CA LYS A 662 7.30 -8.61 14.90
C LYS A 662 7.57 -9.82 15.79
N VAL A 663 8.44 -9.67 16.79
CA VAL A 663 8.87 -10.78 17.69
C VAL A 663 7.67 -11.44 18.40
N PHE A 664 6.64 -10.66 18.70
CA PHE A 664 5.42 -11.14 19.37
C PHE A 664 4.32 -11.45 18.37
N ALA A 665 4.09 -10.57 17.42
CA ALA A 665 2.95 -10.62 16.51
C ALA A 665 2.97 -11.82 15.58
N GLU A 666 4.16 -12.23 15.09
CA GLU A 666 4.30 -13.32 14.12
C GLU A 666 3.61 -14.60 14.62
N ARG A 667 3.88 -15.01 15.86
CA ARG A 667 3.26 -16.18 16.47
C ARG A 667 1.74 -16.01 16.61
N TYR A 668 1.26 -14.87 17.12
CA TYR A 668 -0.17 -14.67 17.38
C TYR A 668 -0.99 -14.60 16.09
N LEU A 669 -0.41 -14.06 15.03
CA LEU A 669 -1.03 -14.01 13.70
C LEU A 669 -1.08 -15.40 13.04
N LEU A 670 -0.08 -16.28 13.31
CA LEU A 670 -0.08 -17.68 12.86
C LEU A 670 -1.13 -18.55 13.56
N GLU A 671 -1.59 -18.15 14.76
CA GLU A 671 -2.65 -18.87 15.49
C GLU A 671 -4.03 -18.71 14.81
N VAL A 672 -4.20 -17.78 13.86
CA VAL A 672 -5.46 -17.57 13.15
C VAL A 672 -5.62 -18.61 12.04
N PRO A 673 -6.63 -19.52 12.14
CA PRO A 673 -6.80 -20.58 11.16
C PRO A 673 -7.10 -20.06 9.75
N PRO A 674 -6.67 -20.77 8.69
CA PRO A 674 -6.92 -20.35 7.30
C PRO A 674 -8.41 -20.19 6.94
N GLU A 675 -9.28 -20.94 7.60
CA GLU A 675 -10.74 -20.90 7.36
C GLU A 675 -11.44 -19.77 8.08
N HIS A 676 -10.76 -19.10 9.02
CA HIS A 676 -11.36 -18.01 9.79
C HIS A 676 -11.39 -16.71 9.00
N PRO A 677 -12.48 -15.92 9.01
CA PRO A 677 -12.57 -14.65 8.27
C PRO A 677 -11.45 -13.64 8.59
N ALA A 678 -10.94 -13.65 9.82
CA ALA A 678 -9.81 -12.81 10.24
C ALA A 678 -8.47 -13.20 9.59
N HIS A 679 -8.38 -14.36 8.90
CA HIS A 679 -7.13 -14.84 8.32
C HIS A 679 -6.55 -13.91 7.26
N THR A 680 -7.41 -13.29 6.43
CA THR A 680 -6.99 -12.32 5.41
C THR A 680 -6.16 -11.18 6.04
N THR A 681 -6.69 -10.56 7.10
CA THR A 681 -6.00 -9.48 7.82
C THR A 681 -4.76 -10.01 8.57
N ALA A 682 -4.86 -11.17 9.22
CA ALA A 682 -3.72 -11.78 9.90
C ALA A 682 -2.56 -12.07 8.95
N HIS A 683 -2.86 -12.62 7.76
CA HIS A 683 -1.87 -12.88 6.72
C HIS A 683 -1.21 -11.59 6.23
N ARG A 684 -2.00 -10.54 5.96
CA ARG A 684 -1.50 -9.23 5.52
C ARG A 684 -0.60 -8.59 6.59
N LEU A 685 -1.00 -8.61 7.85
CA LEU A 685 -0.18 -8.08 8.95
C LEU A 685 1.13 -8.86 9.11
N ARG A 686 1.10 -10.18 8.93
CA ARG A 686 2.31 -11.00 8.95
C ARG A 686 3.26 -10.63 7.82
N GLN A 687 2.76 -10.47 6.59
CA GLN A 687 3.56 -9.99 5.47
C GLN A 687 4.17 -8.62 5.75
N LEU A 688 3.44 -7.73 6.42
CA LEU A 688 3.95 -6.41 6.78
C LEU A 688 5.12 -6.50 7.76
N VAL A 689 4.98 -7.25 8.87
CA VAL A 689 6.07 -7.36 9.85
C VAL A 689 7.27 -8.13 9.31
N ASP A 690 7.09 -9.00 8.31
CA ASP A 690 8.18 -9.71 7.63
C ASP A 690 9.11 -8.78 6.84
N ARG A 691 8.67 -7.57 6.50
CA ARG A 691 9.52 -6.56 5.86
C ARG A 691 10.59 -5.98 6.79
N PHE A 692 10.49 -6.23 8.09
CA PHE A 692 11.39 -5.68 9.09
C PHE A 692 12.37 -6.73 9.64
N VAL A 693 13.61 -6.31 9.86
CA VAL A 693 14.56 -7.07 10.66
C VAL A 693 14.11 -7.00 12.12
N ALA A 694 14.03 -8.16 12.80
CA ALA A 694 13.54 -8.22 14.17
C ALA A 694 14.49 -7.51 15.15
N ILE A 695 13.92 -6.78 16.11
CA ILE A 695 14.62 -6.19 17.25
C ILE A 695 14.04 -6.79 18.53
N TYR A 696 14.89 -7.37 19.37
CA TYR A 696 14.46 -7.95 20.64
C TYR A 696 14.05 -6.89 21.66
N PRO A 697 13.06 -7.17 22.52
CA PRO A 697 12.53 -6.22 23.49
C PRO A 697 13.56 -5.67 24.48
N ASP A 698 14.65 -6.39 24.73
CA ASP A 698 15.70 -5.97 25.68
C ASP A 698 16.34 -4.61 25.35
N HIS A 699 16.31 -4.22 24.07
CA HIS A 699 16.80 -2.93 23.62
C HIS A 699 15.83 -1.76 23.90
N VAL A 700 14.56 -2.05 24.21
CA VAL A 700 13.51 -1.04 24.39
C VAL A 700 13.58 -0.49 25.82
N PRO A 701 13.72 0.84 26.03
CA PRO A 701 13.75 1.43 27.36
C PRO A 701 12.48 1.12 28.19
N PRO A 702 12.57 0.98 29.51
CA PRO A 702 11.40 0.72 30.37
C PRO A 702 10.34 1.81 30.32
N THR A 703 10.72 3.04 29.98
CA THR A 703 9.84 4.21 29.87
C THR A 703 9.25 4.39 28.46
N SER A 704 9.65 3.56 27.49
CA SER A 704 9.13 3.64 26.12
C SER A 704 7.63 3.39 26.08
N ILE A 705 6.95 4.11 25.16
CA ILE A 705 5.52 3.92 24.90
C ILE A 705 5.19 2.48 24.44
N LEU A 706 6.16 1.79 23.83
CA LEU A 706 5.98 0.39 23.41
C LEU A 706 5.78 -0.56 24.59
N ARG A 707 6.30 -0.23 25.77
CA ARG A 707 6.17 -1.09 26.95
C ARG A 707 4.73 -1.29 27.42
N GLU A 708 3.83 -0.36 27.08
CA GLU A 708 2.39 -0.55 27.28
C GLU A 708 1.85 -1.81 26.56
N PHE A 709 2.46 -2.16 25.44
CA PHE A 709 1.96 -3.26 24.58
C PHE A 709 2.77 -4.55 24.78
N ILE A 710 4.09 -4.45 24.89
CA ILE A 710 4.99 -5.62 24.97
C ILE A 710 5.32 -6.04 26.38
N GLY A 711 4.90 -5.27 27.40
CA GLY A 711 5.22 -5.54 28.80
C GLY A 711 6.61 -5.03 29.26
N GLY A 712 6.93 -5.22 30.52
CA GLY A 712 8.19 -4.79 31.10
C GLY A 712 8.32 -3.26 31.22
N SER A 713 7.21 -2.56 31.45
CA SER A 713 7.18 -1.14 31.71
C SER A 713 7.81 -0.82 33.08
N GLY A 714 8.51 0.31 33.15
CA GLY A 714 8.92 0.91 34.41
C GLY A 714 7.81 1.68 35.13
N PHE A 715 6.62 1.77 34.51
CA PHE A 715 5.43 2.36 35.10
C PHE A 715 4.50 1.29 35.64
N GLU A 716 3.81 1.54 36.75
CA GLU A 716 2.71 0.72 37.26
C GLU A 716 1.43 1.05 36.45
N TYR A 717 0.68 0.00 36.01
CA TYR A 717 -0.57 0.12 35.23
C TYR A 717 -1.77 -0.36 36.04
#